data_f07efe896ed420ddfc7cd8689ea71f90
#
_entry.id   f07efe896ed420ddfc7cd8689ea71f90
#
_cell.length_a   1.000
_cell.length_b   1.000
_cell.length_c   1.000
_cell.angle_alpha   90.00
_cell.angle_beta   90.00
_cell.angle_gamma   90.00
#
_symmetry.space_group_name_H-M   'P 1'
#
loop_
_entity.id
_entity.type
_entity.pdbx_description
1 polymer ?
#
loop_
_entity_poly.entity_id
_entity_poly.type
_entity_poly.pdbx_seq_one_letter_code
_entity_poly.pdbx_strand_id
1 'polypeptide(L)'
;MSRLRDPRIEWREGLPYSPIFEDVYFSREGGPAEVEHVFLDGNRLTERFARTAGLFRIGEIGFGTGLNFLVCAQRFLEAAPKTAGLEFVSVEGLPLSKTDLKRALDTALVGHAAQTLSHELIAAYPEPLLPGFFGRELFGGRVRLLLLLGEATEMLSELQSPPLNAWFLDGFAPARNPELWSAALFREVRRLSARETSFATFSAAAVVRDGLGELGFAIEKCAGFANKKHMLRGFLEVGETPAELRPPRSAIVVGGGLAGAAVTRSLARRGVQVTLIEEQSELAALASGNPVGVAVPVLTAEPTHLSRLTRAGLDGLHQELSKPGGDAIVCGEPGALHLGFNEYFERRFERGLRGPDALPAGFARPVNPSEASEIAGLNVMGGGVYFGQALVLRPRALTQLRTSASGVQLLLRHRVKRLLREDGEWLALDAQGHKLAHASCLVLACAHEVENLEMPLERPVALPLVKVRGQLLFYPANDRSADLRVPVCYDGYITPALDGQHCIGATFEHWNTESAIDPEQSKKLHDRAAGFVPAFAPVPDGSDWTRQARVAFRTTSRDRLPIVGALKDAADPQANGLYISTALGSRGLVFSGLAGELTAELILGRAQSIEGSLSAALKPERFVLRAKKKAAAARARKHRRRPKTG
;
A
#
# COMPACT_ATOMS: atom_id res chain seq x y z
N MET A 1 12.32 9.83 -5.78
CA MET A 1 11.52 9.35 -6.96
C MET A 1 11.24 10.54 -7.83
N SER A 2 11.69 10.50 -9.07
CA SER A 2 11.46 11.53 -10.07
C SER A 2 9.99 11.54 -10.51
N ARG A 3 9.50 12.70 -10.96
CA ARG A 3 8.15 12.84 -11.55
C ARG A 3 8.02 11.94 -12.77
N LEU A 4 6.85 11.30 -12.94
CA LEU A 4 6.53 10.58 -14.17
C LEU A 4 6.56 11.56 -15.36
N ARG A 5 7.19 11.12 -16.44
CA ARG A 5 7.23 11.89 -17.69
C ARG A 5 6.00 11.56 -18.54
N ASP A 6 5.53 12.52 -19.31
CA ASP A 6 4.46 12.33 -20.28
C ASP A 6 4.98 11.44 -21.44
N PRO A 7 4.32 10.32 -21.75
CA PRO A 7 4.71 9.44 -22.87
C PRO A 7 4.57 10.11 -24.24
N ARG A 8 3.81 11.22 -24.36
CA ARG A 8 3.55 11.95 -25.63
C ARG A 8 3.12 11.01 -26.76
N ILE A 9 2.17 10.11 -26.44
CA ILE A 9 1.73 9.09 -27.39
C ILE A 9 1.09 9.71 -28.64
N GLU A 10 1.45 9.18 -29.81
CA GLU A 10 0.80 9.43 -31.11
C GLU A 10 0.10 8.15 -31.58
N TRP A 11 -0.90 8.31 -32.43
CA TRP A 11 -1.61 7.20 -33.03
C TRP A 11 -1.32 7.19 -34.53
N ARG A 12 -0.54 6.22 -35.01
CA ARG A 12 -0.16 6.07 -36.42
C ARG A 12 -0.78 4.80 -37.00
N GLU A 13 -1.65 4.94 -38.00
CA GLU A 13 -2.38 3.81 -38.60
C GLU A 13 -3.11 2.92 -37.56
N GLY A 14 -3.64 3.55 -36.51
CA GLY A 14 -4.34 2.87 -35.43
C GLY A 14 -3.46 2.26 -34.35
N LEU A 15 -2.12 2.32 -34.49
CA LEU A 15 -1.17 1.80 -33.49
C LEU A 15 -0.61 2.91 -32.59
N PRO A 16 -0.38 2.62 -31.31
CA PRO A 16 0.27 3.55 -30.39
C PRO A 16 1.76 3.66 -30.75
N TYR A 17 2.23 4.88 -30.93
CA TYR A 17 3.60 5.23 -31.32
C TYR A 17 4.20 6.20 -30.30
N SER A 18 5.44 5.94 -29.91
CA SER A 18 6.22 6.85 -29.07
C SER A 18 7.09 7.78 -29.94
N PRO A 19 6.81 9.09 -29.99
CA PRO A 19 7.68 10.04 -30.69
C PRO A 19 9.01 10.26 -29.95
N ILE A 20 9.08 9.91 -28.66
CA ILE A 20 10.31 10.02 -27.84
C ILE A 20 11.34 8.98 -28.28
N PHE A 21 10.89 7.75 -28.53
CA PHE A 21 11.74 6.63 -28.93
C PHE A 21 11.62 6.27 -30.41
N GLU A 22 10.77 7.00 -31.16
CA GLU A 22 10.49 6.78 -32.59
C GLU A 22 10.11 5.32 -32.91
N ASP A 23 9.32 4.68 -32.04
CA ASP A 23 8.98 3.26 -32.13
C ASP A 23 7.51 3.01 -31.76
N VAL A 24 6.97 1.85 -32.15
CA VAL A 24 5.62 1.39 -31.81
C VAL A 24 5.63 0.60 -30.49
N TYR A 25 4.53 0.64 -29.77
CA TYR A 25 4.40 -0.11 -28.51
C TYR A 25 4.22 -1.62 -28.71
N PHE A 26 3.72 -2.06 -29.86
CA PHE A 26 3.60 -3.47 -30.23
C PHE A 26 3.60 -3.65 -31.75
N SER A 27 3.92 -4.87 -32.21
CA SER A 27 4.08 -5.20 -33.62
C SER A 27 2.76 -5.11 -34.39
N ARG A 28 2.83 -4.59 -35.62
CA ARG A 28 1.72 -4.60 -36.60
C ARG A 28 1.31 -6.01 -37.04
N GLU A 29 2.25 -6.96 -36.99
CA GLU A 29 2.10 -8.32 -37.50
C GLU A 29 1.48 -9.28 -36.45
N GLY A 30 0.94 -8.75 -35.33
CA GLY A 30 0.25 -9.50 -34.30
C GLY A 30 0.93 -9.38 -32.94
N GLY A 31 0.60 -8.31 -32.18
CA GLY A 31 1.14 -8.10 -30.83
C GLY A 31 1.04 -9.31 -29.91
N PRO A 32 -0.15 -9.96 -29.77
CA PRO A 32 -0.27 -11.16 -28.94
C PRO A 32 0.61 -12.33 -29.41
N ALA A 33 0.74 -12.56 -30.71
CA ALA A 33 1.58 -13.64 -31.24
C ALA A 33 3.08 -13.37 -31.00
N GLU A 34 3.53 -12.11 -31.04
CA GLU A 34 4.88 -11.74 -30.64
C GLU A 34 5.12 -12.03 -29.15
N VAL A 35 4.16 -11.70 -28.27
CA VAL A 35 4.24 -12.01 -26.84
C VAL A 35 4.35 -13.52 -26.60
N GLU A 36 3.52 -14.31 -27.28
CA GLU A 36 3.57 -15.78 -27.17
C GLU A 36 4.93 -16.31 -27.58
N HIS A 37 5.42 -15.94 -28.77
CA HIS A 37 6.69 -16.44 -29.29
C HIS A 37 7.90 -15.98 -28.46
N VAL A 38 8.00 -14.67 -28.19
CA VAL A 38 9.19 -14.11 -27.53
C VAL A 38 9.20 -14.43 -26.05
N PHE A 39 8.10 -14.14 -25.33
CA PHE A 39 8.14 -14.16 -23.88
C PHE A 39 7.62 -15.46 -23.28
N LEU A 40 6.51 -16.02 -23.80
CA LEU A 40 5.95 -17.24 -23.24
C LEU A 40 6.78 -18.46 -23.65
N ASP A 41 7.00 -18.64 -24.95
CA ASP A 41 7.77 -19.78 -25.46
C ASP A 41 9.26 -19.63 -25.14
N GLY A 42 9.80 -18.41 -25.25
CA GLY A 42 11.17 -18.08 -24.87
C GLY A 42 11.50 -18.49 -23.42
N ASN A 43 10.57 -18.35 -22.49
CA ASN A 43 10.68 -18.76 -21.09
C ASN A 43 10.07 -20.14 -20.80
N ARG A 44 9.53 -20.86 -21.78
CA ARG A 44 8.81 -22.13 -21.64
C ARG A 44 7.66 -22.07 -20.61
N LEU A 45 6.91 -20.98 -20.59
CA LEU A 45 5.97 -20.71 -19.50
C LEU A 45 4.80 -21.67 -19.46
N THR A 46 4.24 -22.10 -20.58
CA THR A 46 3.10 -23.03 -20.62
C THR A 46 3.40 -24.31 -19.85
N GLU A 47 4.56 -24.91 -20.07
CA GLU A 47 4.98 -26.14 -19.37
C GLU A 47 5.26 -25.87 -17.87
N ARG A 48 5.88 -24.73 -17.58
CA ARG A 48 6.22 -24.34 -16.19
C ARG A 48 4.98 -24.01 -15.39
N PHE A 49 4.00 -23.34 -15.98
CA PHE A 49 2.71 -23.04 -15.34
C PHE A 49 1.96 -24.34 -15.00
N ALA A 50 1.91 -25.31 -15.90
CA ALA A 50 1.26 -26.59 -15.66
C ALA A 50 1.83 -27.37 -14.45
N ARG A 51 3.09 -27.13 -14.10
CA ARG A 51 3.78 -27.78 -12.99
C ARG A 51 3.87 -26.93 -11.72
N THR A 52 3.33 -25.71 -11.73
CA THR A 52 3.42 -24.77 -10.60
C THR A 52 2.55 -25.24 -9.43
N ALA A 53 3.16 -25.52 -8.29
CA ALA A 53 2.45 -25.93 -7.07
C ALA A 53 2.07 -24.78 -6.13
N GLY A 54 2.59 -23.57 -6.37
CA GLY A 54 2.42 -22.40 -5.49
C GLY A 54 2.38 -21.10 -6.27
N LEU A 55 3.27 -20.17 -5.94
CA LEU A 55 3.32 -18.85 -6.56
C LEU A 55 4.42 -18.79 -7.62
N PHE A 56 4.06 -18.52 -8.88
CA PHE A 56 4.99 -18.24 -9.96
C PHE A 56 5.21 -16.73 -10.09
N ARG A 57 6.46 -16.28 -10.20
CA ARG A 57 6.82 -14.86 -10.22
C ARG A 57 7.48 -14.47 -11.52
N ILE A 58 6.98 -13.43 -12.16
CA ILE A 58 7.54 -12.87 -13.40
C ILE A 58 7.92 -11.41 -13.14
N GLY A 59 9.11 -11.02 -13.61
CA GLY A 59 9.53 -9.63 -13.72
C GLY A 59 9.43 -9.16 -15.16
N GLU A 60 8.99 -7.94 -15.36
CA GLU A 60 8.93 -7.29 -16.66
C GLU A 60 9.55 -5.90 -16.59
N ILE A 61 10.26 -5.54 -17.65
CA ILE A 61 10.76 -4.20 -17.89
C ILE A 61 10.00 -3.62 -19.07
N GLY A 62 9.28 -2.50 -18.83
CA GLY A 62 8.42 -1.88 -19.85
C GLY A 62 7.01 -2.48 -19.86
N PHE A 63 6.12 -2.00 -18.97
CA PHE A 63 4.72 -2.40 -18.97
C PHE A 63 3.98 -1.99 -20.25
N GLY A 64 4.32 -0.79 -20.76
CA GLY A 64 3.75 -0.25 -22.00
C GLY A 64 2.22 -0.24 -21.98
N THR A 65 1.64 -1.06 -22.85
CA THR A 65 0.18 -1.23 -22.98
C THR A 65 -0.40 -2.32 -22.08
N GLY A 66 0.44 -3.04 -21.30
CA GLY A 66 0.02 -4.19 -20.51
C GLY A 66 -0.33 -5.44 -21.33
N LEU A 67 0.03 -5.46 -22.59
CA LEU A 67 -0.25 -6.58 -23.49
C LEU A 67 0.44 -7.87 -23.04
N ASN A 68 1.73 -7.80 -22.73
CA ASN A 68 2.50 -8.95 -22.21
C ASN A 68 1.86 -9.54 -20.96
N PHE A 69 1.45 -8.66 -20.03
CA PHE A 69 0.77 -9.07 -18.80
C PHE A 69 -0.53 -9.83 -19.09
N LEU A 70 -1.40 -9.29 -19.96
CA LEU A 70 -2.71 -9.89 -20.24
C LEU A 70 -2.59 -11.24 -20.98
N VAL A 71 -1.71 -11.33 -21.98
CA VAL A 71 -1.48 -12.60 -22.71
C VAL A 71 -0.88 -13.64 -21.78
N CYS A 72 0.07 -13.24 -20.92
CA CYS A 72 0.68 -14.12 -19.92
C CYS A 72 -0.34 -14.58 -18.86
N ALA A 73 -1.16 -13.65 -18.34
CA ALA A 73 -2.19 -13.97 -17.35
C ALA A 73 -3.24 -14.95 -17.92
N GLN A 74 -3.68 -14.74 -19.14
CA GLN A 74 -4.62 -15.63 -19.83
C GLN A 74 -4.02 -17.03 -19.97
N ARG A 75 -2.77 -17.17 -20.44
CA ARG A 75 -2.10 -18.46 -20.55
C ARG A 75 -1.90 -19.14 -19.18
N PHE A 76 -1.57 -18.35 -18.13
CA PHE A 76 -1.47 -18.87 -16.77
C PHE A 76 -2.81 -19.43 -16.26
N LEU A 77 -3.90 -18.69 -16.46
CA LEU A 77 -5.24 -19.10 -16.01
C LEU A 77 -5.72 -20.40 -16.70
N GLU A 78 -5.30 -20.64 -17.94
CA GLU A 78 -5.60 -21.86 -18.70
C GLU A 78 -4.72 -23.04 -18.28
N ALA A 79 -3.39 -22.83 -18.16
CA ALA A 79 -2.44 -23.93 -18.02
C ALA A 79 -2.16 -24.33 -16.57
N ALA A 80 -2.24 -23.37 -15.62
CA ALA A 80 -1.83 -23.61 -14.24
C ALA A 80 -2.94 -24.26 -13.39
N PRO A 81 -2.58 -25.12 -12.41
CA PRO A 81 -3.53 -25.63 -11.42
C PRO A 81 -4.31 -24.49 -10.74
N LYS A 82 -5.58 -24.75 -10.40
CA LYS A 82 -6.46 -23.74 -9.77
C LYS A 82 -5.93 -23.21 -8.42
N THR A 83 -5.08 -23.98 -7.76
CA THR A 83 -4.44 -23.61 -6.49
C THR A 83 -3.18 -22.76 -6.67
N ALA A 84 -2.64 -22.67 -7.89
CA ALA A 84 -1.48 -21.87 -8.21
C ALA A 84 -1.85 -20.39 -8.39
N GLY A 85 -0.91 -19.50 -8.03
CA GLY A 85 -1.00 -18.05 -8.22
C GLY A 85 0.12 -17.52 -9.12
N LEU A 86 -0.16 -16.43 -9.84
CA LEU A 86 0.82 -15.66 -10.60
C LEU A 86 1.07 -14.31 -9.91
N GLU A 87 2.32 -13.96 -9.70
CA GLU A 87 2.73 -12.63 -9.31
C GLU A 87 3.55 -12.01 -10.44
N PHE A 88 3.02 -10.97 -11.05
CA PHE A 88 3.61 -10.28 -12.20
C PHE A 88 4.07 -8.89 -11.75
N VAL A 89 5.37 -8.66 -11.70
CA VAL A 89 5.99 -7.39 -11.32
C VAL A 89 6.45 -6.70 -12.59
N SER A 90 5.88 -5.54 -12.87
CA SER A 90 6.24 -4.78 -14.08
C SER A 90 6.62 -3.35 -13.75
N VAL A 91 7.66 -2.83 -14.38
CA VAL A 91 8.12 -1.46 -14.22
C VAL A 91 7.83 -0.63 -15.47
N GLU A 92 7.37 0.64 -15.26
CA GLU A 92 7.04 1.56 -16.35
C GLU A 92 7.48 3.00 -16.02
N GLY A 93 8.32 3.57 -16.86
CA GLY A 93 8.83 4.94 -16.71
C GLY A 93 7.97 6.02 -17.37
N LEU A 94 7.14 5.65 -18.34
CA LEU A 94 6.33 6.53 -19.17
C LEU A 94 4.90 5.97 -19.30
N PRO A 95 4.16 5.82 -18.18
CA PRO A 95 2.88 5.13 -18.18
C PRO A 95 1.85 5.84 -19.05
N LEU A 96 1.11 5.07 -19.82
CA LEU A 96 0.00 5.57 -20.64
C LEU A 96 -1.14 6.08 -19.75
N SER A 97 -1.90 7.05 -20.24
CA SER A 97 -3.18 7.37 -19.62
C SER A 97 -4.12 6.16 -19.69
N LYS A 98 -5.08 6.08 -18.75
CA LYS A 98 -6.08 5.01 -18.75
C LYS A 98 -6.87 4.93 -20.07
N THR A 99 -7.12 6.09 -20.68
CA THR A 99 -7.80 6.20 -21.97
C THR A 99 -6.95 5.61 -23.11
N ASP A 100 -5.65 5.96 -23.15
CA ASP A 100 -4.74 5.44 -24.17
C ASP A 100 -4.45 3.96 -23.96
N LEU A 101 -4.30 3.51 -22.70
CA LEU A 101 -4.18 2.10 -22.35
C LEU A 101 -5.37 1.30 -22.89
N LYS A 102 -6.59 1.77 -22.60
CA LYS A 102 -7.82 1.14 -23.09
C LYS A 102 -7.82 1.05 -24.63
N ARG A 103 -7.56 2.16 -25.30
CA ARG A 103 -7.54 2.22 -26.77
C ARG A 103 -6.50 1.26 -27.37
N ALA A 104 -5.31 1.18 -26.76
CA ALA A 104 -4.25 0.30 -27.23
C ALA A 104 -4.65 -1.18 -27.09
N LEU A 105 -5.24 -1.56 -25.94
CA LEU A 105 -5.71 -2.93 -25.70
C LEU A 105 -6.90 -3.31 -26.57
N ASP A 106 -7.85 -2.40 -26.78
CA ASP A 106 -8.98 -2.61 -27.70
C ASP A 106 -8.49 -2.89 -29.13
N THR A 107 -7.36 -2.29 -29.54
CA THR A 107 -6.75 -2.53 -30.86
C THR A 107 -5.95 -3.84 -30.88
N ALA A 108 -5.08 -4.07 -29.89
CA ALA A 108 -4.14 -5.18 -29.87
C ALA A 108 -4.80 -6.55 -29.67
N LEU A 109 -5.91 -6.61 -28.93
CA LEU A 109 -6.55 -7.85 -28.49
C LEU A 109 -7.79 -8.25 -29.29
N VAL A 110 -8.05 -7.63 -30.43
CA VAL A 110 -9.19 -7.99 -31.28
C VAL A 110 -9.17 -9.48 -31.64
N GLY A 111 -10.18 -10.22 -31.19
CA GLY A 111 -10.31 -11.66 -31.44
C GLY A 111 -9.37 -12.54 -30.61
N HIS A 112 -8.58 -11.99 -29.71
CA HIS A 112 -7.72 -12.75 -28.82
C HIS A 112 -8.41 -13.07 -27.48
N ALA A 113 -8.16 -14.24 -26.90
CA ALA A 113 -8.81 -14.69 -25.66
C ALA A 113 -8.52 -13.75 -24.47
N ALA A 114 -7.35 -13.12 -24.40
CA ALA A 114 -6.99 -12.16 -23.35
C ALA A 114 -7.83 -10.88 -23.37
N GLN A 115 -8.62 -10.62 -24.44
CA GLN A 115 -9.50 -9.46 -24.52
C GLN A 115 -10.51 -9.43 -23.36
N THR A 116 -10.98 -10.57 -22.92
CA THR A 116 -11.93 -10.69 -21.79
C THR A 116 -11.35 -10.21 -20.46
N LEU A 117 -10.02 -10.24 -20.32
CA LEU A 117 -9.30 -9.85 -19.10
C LEU A 117 -8.98 -8.34 -19.08
N SER A 118 -9.03 -7.66 -20.24
CA SER A 118 -8.61 -6.25 -20.36
C SER A 118 -9.47 -5.31 -19.49
N HIS A 119 -10.76 -5.58 -19.37
CA HIS A 119 -11.68 -4.75 -18.60
C HIS A 119 -11.29 -4.66 -17.11
N GLU A 120 -10.87 -5.80 -16.51
CA GLU A 120 -10.48 -5.82 -15.10
C GLU A 120 -9.15 -5.08 -14.89
N LEU A 121 -8.18 -5.24 -15.82
CA LEU A 121 -6.93 -4.47 -15.79
C LEU A 121 -7.21 -2.96 -15.88
N ILE A 122 -8.01 -2.53 -16.86
CA ILE A 122 -8.34 -1.11 -17.07
C ILE A 122 -9.05 -0.54 -15.83
N ALA A 123 -9.98 -1.27 -15.24
CA ALA A 123 -10.68 -0.84 -14.02
C ALA A 123 -9.70 -0.66 -12.84
N ALA A 124 -8.72 -1.57 -12.71
CA ALA A 124 -7.74 -1.56 -11.63
C ALA A 124 -6.52 -0.66 -11.89
N TYR A 125 -6.35 -0.13 -13.10
CA TYR A 125 -5.22 0.73 -13.46
C TYR A 125 -5.21 2.02 -12.62
N PRO A 126 -4.05 2.44 -12.07
CA PRO A 126 -4.00 3.59 -11.18
C PRO A 126 -4.39 4.89 -11.87
N GLU A 127 -5.19 5.69 -11.18
CA GLU A 127 -5.61 7.02 -11.63
C GLU A 127 -5.88 7.92 -10.42
N PRO A 128 -5.24 9.10 -10.32
CA PRO A 128 -4.22 9.62 -11.23
C PRO A 128 -2.89 8.84 -11.16
N LEU A 129 -2.11 8.90 -12.23
CA LEU A 129 -0.78 8.29 -12.28
C LEU A 129 0.19 9.04 -11.38
N LEU A 130 0.78 8.33 -10.44
CA LEU A 130 1.78 8.85 -9.50
C LEU A 130 2.99 7.90 -9.44
N PRO A 131 4.21 8.41 -9.17
CA PRO A 131 5.35 7.52 -8.92
C PRO A 131 5.09 6.64 -7.68
N GLY A 132 5.41 5.35 -7.78
CA GLY A 132 5.26 4.40 -6.68
C GLY A 132 4.87 3.00 -7.10
N PHE A 133 4.52 2.18 -6.11
CA PHE A 133 4.15 0.78 -6.27
C PHE A 133 2.65 0.60 -6.15
N PHE A 134 2.05 -0.14 -7.08
CA PHE A 134 0.59 -0.35 -7.17
C PHE A 134 0.29 -1.85 -7.27
N GLY A 135 -0.05 -2.48 -6.15
CA GLY A 135 -0.45 -3.87 -6.10
C GLY A 135 -1.93 -4.05 -6.46
N ARG A 136 -2.24 -4.96 -7.39
CA ARG A 136 -3.59 -5.26 -7.87
C ARG A 136 -3.83 -6.76 -7.89
N GLU A 137 -4.82 -7.21 -7.13
CA GLU A 137 -5.28 -8.62 -7.17
C GLU A 137 -6.39 -8.73 -8.21
N LEU A 138 -6.15 -9.51 -9.26
CA LEU A 138 -6.97 -9.62 -10.45
C LEU A 138 -7.41 -11.07 -10.69
N PHE A 139 -8.41 -11.24 -11.51
CA PHE A 139 -8.88 -12.54 -12.03
C PHE A 139 -9.18 -13.54 -10.91
N GLY A 140 -10.08 -13.12 -10.01
CA GLY A 140 -10.45 -13.92 -8.85
C GLY A 140 -9.35 -14.09 -7.80
N GLY A 141 -8.34 -13.21 -7.79
CA GLY A 141 -7.20 -13.26 -6.86
C GLY A 141 -6.11 -14.25 -7.25
N ARG A 142 -6.25 -14.93 -8.41
CA ARG A 142 -5.23 -15.87 -8.92
C ARG A 142 -4.02 -15.18 -9.53
N VAL A 143 -4.17 -13.94 -9.99
CA VAL A 143 -3.10 -13.14 -10.58
C VAL A 143 -2.95 -11.85 -9.81
N ARG A 144 -1.74 -11.55 -9.41
CA ARG A 144 -1.37 -10.27 -8.82
C ARG A 144 -0.45 -9.51 -9.76
N LEU A 145 -0.87 -8.32 -10.18
CA LEU A 145 -0.01 -7.34 -10.83
C LEU A 145 0.57 -6.41 -9.76
N LEU A 146 1.89 -6.27 -9.75
CA LEU A 146 2.59 -5.22 -9.01
C LEU A 146 3.22 -4.28 -10.03
N LEU A 147 2.56 -3.15 -10.28
CA LEU A 147 3.00 -2.13 -11.23
C LEU A 147 3.87 -1.09 -10.52
N LEU A 148 5.10 -0.93 -10.98
CA LEU A 148 6.09 0.00 -10.45
C LEU A 148 6.20 1.19 -11.42
N LEU A 149 5.69 2.35 -11.02
CA LEU A 149 5.70 3.56 -11.86
C LEU A 149 6.89 4.45 -11.49
N GLY A 150 7.84 4.57 -12.41
CA GLY A 150 9.06 5.35 -12.24
C GLY A 150 10.22 4.83 -13.10
N GLU A 151 11.41 5.41 -12.94
CA GLU A 151 12.62 4.95 -13.62
C GLU A 151 12.97 3.51 -13.21
N ALA A 152 13.26 2.66 -14.18
CA ALA A 152 13.32 1.21 -13.99
C ALA A 152 14.37 0.78 -12.95
N THR A 153 15.57 1.33 -13.02
CA THR A 153 16.65 0.97 -12.08
C THR A 153 16.31 1.44 -10.67
N GLU A 154 15.77 2.66 -10.53
CA GLU A 154 15.33 3.21 -9.25
C GLU A 154 14.23 2.33 -8.63
N MET A 155 13.19 2.00 -9.42
CA MET A 155 12.07 1.20 -8.94
C MET A 155 12.48 -0.22 -8.55
N LEU A 156 13.27 -0.88 -9.38
CA LEU A 156 13.75 -2.23 -9.06
C LEU A 156 14.67 -2.24 -7.84
N SER A 157 15.51 -1.22 -7.64
CA SER A 157 16.39 -1.14 -6.45
C SER A 157 15.59 -1.06 -5.14
N GLU A 158 14.40 -0.48 -5.19
CA GLU A 158 13.45 -0.38 -4.07
C GLU A 158 12.58 -1.65 -3.91
N LEU A 159 12.55 -2.55 -4.90
CA LEU A 159 11.73 -3.75 -4.85
C LEU A 159 12.30 -4.77 -3.86
N GLN A 160 11.47 -5.11 -2.87
CA GLN A 160 11.71 -6.21 -1.93
C GLN A 160 10.84 -7.40 -2.35
N SER A 161 11.46 -8.42 -2.93
CA SER A 161 10.79 -9.62 -3.45
C SER A 161 11.66 -10.85 -3.23
N PRO A 162 11.07 -12.02 -3.02
CA PRO A 162 11.76 -13.28 -3.30
C PRO A 162 12.20 -13.33 -4.76
N PRO A 163 13.16 -14.19 -5.12
CA PRO A 163 13.60 -14.30 -6.49
C PRO A 163 12.47 -14.58 -7.47
N LEU A 164 12.55 -13.96 -8.63
CA LEU A 164 11.60 -14.13 -9.74
C LEU A 164 11.95 -15.41 -10.51
N ASN A 165 10.95 -16.05 -11.09
CA ASN A 165 11.12 -17.28 -11.85
C ASN A 165 11.46 -17.02 -13.33
N ALA A 166 10.98 -15.90 -13.88
CA ALA A 166 11.22 -15.52 -15.27
C ALA A 166 11.26 -14.00 -15.43
N TRP A 167 11.97 -13.53 -16.46
CA TRP A 167 12.01 -12.14 -16.86
C TRP A 167 11.51 -11.95 -18.29
N PHE A 168 10.69 -10.93 -18.48
CA PHE A 168 10.35 -10.32 -19.76
C PHE A 168 11.20 -9.06 -19.88
N LEU A 169 12.29 -9.10 -20.61
CA LEU A 169 13.15 -7.95 -20.85
C LEU A 169 12.64 -7.26 -22.12
N ASP A 170 11.67 -6.39 -21.93
CA ASP A 170 10.97 -5.63 -22.97
C ASP A 170 11.31 -4.14 -22.89
N GLY A 171 10.62 -3.32 -23.66
CA GLY A 171 10.85 -1.89 -23.80
C GLY A 171 11.38 -1.53 -25.19
N PHE A 172 11.59 -0.25 -25.44
CA PHE A 172 12.08 0.23 -26.73
C PHE A 172 13.52 -0.25 -27.02
N ALA A 173 13.83 -0.42 -28.30
CA ALA A 173 15.10 -0.99 -28.77
C ALA A 173 16.32 -0.32 -28.10
N PRO A 174 17.40 -1.06 -27.78
CA PRO A 174 18.58 -0.52 -27.07
C PRO A 174 19.23 0.69 -27.75
N ALA A 175 19.19 0.76 -29.08
CA ALA A 175 19.69 1.90 -29.85
C ALA A 175 18.86 3.18 -29.65
N ARG A 176 17.59 3.07 -29.27
CA ARG A 176 16.64 4.18 -29.07
C ARG A 176 16.44 4.54 -27.61
N ASN A 177 16.64 3.58 -26.70
CA ASN A 177 16.52 3.76 -25.25
C ASN A 177 17.71 3.12 -24.51
N PRO A 178 18.93 3.62 -24.68
CA PRO A 178 20.13 3.00 -24.08
C PRO A 178 20.12 3.05 -22.55
N GLU A 179 19.41 4.01 -21.94
CA GLU A 179 19.31 4.13 -20.47
C GLU A 179 18.63 2.92 -19.85
N LEU A 180 17.60 2.38 -20.50
CA LEU A 180 16.88 1.20 -20.05
C LEU A 180 17.74 -0.09 -20.09
N TRP A 181 18.72 -0.17 -20.97
CA TRP A 181 19.58 -1.35 -21.16
C TRP A 181 20.96 -1.17 -20.52
N SER A 182 20.97 -0.58 -19.34
CA SER A 182 22.20 -0.25 -18.61
C SER A 182 22.70 -1.40 -17.74
N ALA A 183 24.02 -1.42 -17.47
CA ALA A 183 24.61 -2.36 -16.51
C ALA A 183 24.02 -2.23 -15.09
N ALA A 184 23.50 -1.06 -14.73
CA ALA A 184 22.83 -0.83 -13.45
C ALA A 184 21.51 -1.61 -13.40
N LEU A 185 20.70 -1.55 -14.45
CA LEU A 185 19.46 -2.31 -14.56
C LEU A 185 19.73 -3.82 -14.54
N PHE A 186 20.69 -4.31 -15.32
CA PHE A 186 21.01 -5.74 -15.33
C PHE A 186 21.47 -6.26 -13.96
N ARG A 187 22.17 -5.44 -13.15
CA ARG A 187 22.49 -5.79 -11.76
C ARG A 187 21.24 -5.97 -10.90
N GLU A 188 20.20 -5.15 -11.10
CA GLU A 188 18.93 -5.33 -10.40
C GLU A 188 18.18 -6.59 -10.88
N VAL A 189 18.19 -6.87 -12.19
CA VAL A 189 17.69 -8.15 -12.74
C VAL A 189 18.41 -9.32 -12.07
N ARG A 190 19.74 -9.27 -11.98
CA ARG A 190 20.53 -10.30 -11.31
C ARG A 190 20.22 -10.43 -9.82
N ARG A 191 20.08 -9.33 -9.11
CA ARG A 191 19.72 -9.30 -7.67
C ARG A 191 18.38 -9.97 -7.38
N LEU A 192 17.43 -9.80 -8.27
CA LEU A 192 16.08 -10.35 -8.17
C LEU A 192 15.94 -11.75 -8.78
N SER A 193 17.04 -12.34 -9.22
CA SER A 193 17.10 -13.67 -9.83
C SER A 193 17.79 -14.67 -8.93
N ALA A 194 17.41 -15.93 -9.04
CA ALA A 194 18.08 -17.08 -8.44
C ALA A 194 18.48 -18.08 -9.53
N ARG A 195 19.18 -19.14 -9.17
CA ARG A 195 19.51 -20.23 -10.10
C ARG A 195 18.22 -20.69 -10.82
N GLU A 196 18.32 -20.90 -12.13
CA GLU A 196 17.23 -21.29 -13.03
C GLU A 196 16.19 -20.20 -13.33
N THR A 197 16.35 -18.97 -12.83
CA THR A 197 15.55 -17.83 -13.32
C THR A 197 15.83 -17.66 -14.81
N SER A 198 14.78 -17.77 -15.63
CA SER A 198 14.88 -17.59 -17.08
C SER A 198 14.68 -16.14 -17.50
N PHE A 199 15.11 -15.81 -18.70
CA PHE A 199 14.74 -14.54 -19.36
C PHE A 199 14.48 -14.76 -20.85
N ALA A 200 13.70 -13.85 -21.42
CA ALA A 200 13.53 -13.71 -22.86
C ALA A 200 13.42 -12.24 -23.24
N THR A 201 13.91 -11.91 -24.44
CA THR A 201 13.87 -10.55 -25.00
C THR A 201 13.87 -10.60 -26.53
N PHE A 202 13.10 -9.69 -27.14
CA PHE A 202 13.10 -9.53 -28.60
C PHE A 202 14.45 -9.01 -29.13
N SER A 203 15.29 -8.43 -28.29
CA SER A 203 16.54 -7.78 -28.70
C SER A 203 17.71 -8.77 -28.72
N ALA A 204 18.44 -8.82 -29.84
CA ALA A 204 19.69 -9.57 -29.96
C ALA A 204 20.94 -8.65 -29.91
N ALA A 205 20.81 -7.45 -29.41
CA ALA A 205 21.89 -6.46 -29.33
C ALA A 205 23.03 -6.94 -28.42
N ALA A 206 24.27 -6.59 -28.79
CA ALA A 206 25.46 -6.98 -28.04
C ALA A 206 25.42 -6.50 -26.57
N VAL A 207 24.97 -5.26 -26.33
CA VAL A 207 24.86 -4.71 -24.99
C VAL A 207 23.97 -5.56 -24.06
N VAL A 208 22.90 -6.15 -24.58
CA VAL A 208 22.01 -7.05 -23.82
C VAL A 208 22.67 -8.40 -23.57
N ARG A 209 23.22 -8.99 -24.65
CA ARG A 209 23.90 -10.27 -24.58
C ARG A 209 25.10 -10.24 -23.61
N ASP A 210 25.99 -9.28 -23.82
CA ASP A 210 27.23 -9.20 -23.05
C ASP A 210 26.95 -8.80 -21.58
N GLY A 211 26.03 -7.83 -21.36
CA GLY A 211 25.65 -7.39 -20.03
C GLY A 211 24.98 -8.47 -19.16
N LEU A 212 24.14 -9.34 -19.74
CA LEU A 212 23.56 -10.48 -19.02
C LEU A 212 24.58 -11.63 -18.85
N GLY A 213 25.40 -11.88 -19.88
CA GLY A 213 26.46 -12.90 -19.83
C GLY A 213 27.48 -12.64 -18.72
N GLU A 214 27.91 -11.39 -18.53
CA GLU A 214 28.81 -10.98 -17.44
C GLU A 214 28.26 -11.25 -16.05
N LEU A 215 26.90 -11.32 -15.92
CA LEU A 215 26.20 -11.58 -14.67
C LEU A 215 25.87 -13.06 -14.43
N GLY A 216 26.33 -13.94 -15.33
CA GLY A 216 26.21 -15.39 -15.17
C GLY A 216 24.96 -16.01 -15.78
N PHE A 217 24.29 -15.29 -16.68
CA PHE A 217 23.21 -15.88 -17.48
C PHE A 217 23.80 -16.67 -18.67
N ALA A 218 23.38 -17.92 -18.83
CA ALA A 218 23.57 -18.65 -20.09
C ALA A 218 22.64 -18.07 -21.14
N ILE A 219 23.18 -17.76 -22.32
CA ILE A 219 22.45 -17.03 -23.35
C ILE A 219 22.38 -17.86 -24.63
N GLU A 220 21.17 -18.02 -25.13
CA GLU A 220 20.90 -18.66 -26.40
C GLU A 220 20.32 -17.63 -27.38
N LYS A 221 20.91 -17.54 -28.57
CA LYS A 221 20.38 -16.77 -29.69
C LYS A 221 19.51 -17.69 -30.54
N CYS A 222 18.23 -17.35 -30.65
CA CYS A 222 17.24 -18.13 -31.39
C CYS A 222 16.50 -17.29 -32.44
N ALA A 223 15.60 -17.91 -33.20
CA ALA A 223 14.80 -17.23 -34.22
C ALA A 223 13.90 -16.18 -33.57
N GLY A 224 13.88 -14.96 -34.11
CA GLY A 224 13.01 -13.88 -33.68
C GLY A 224 11.60 -14.02 -34.27
N PHE A 225 10.73 -13.08 -33.94
CA PHE A 225 9.35 -13.02 -34.45
C PHE A 225 9.30 -12.16 -35.73
N ALA A 226 8.52 -12.60 -36.73
CA ALA A 226 8.26 -11.91 -38.00
C ALA A 226 9.55 -11.40 -38.68
N ASN A 227 9.72 -10.10 -38.83
CA ASN A 227 10.86 -9.48 -39.51
C ASN A 227 12.16 -9.44 -38.66
N LYS A 228 12.07 -9.76 -37.37
CA LYS A 228 13.25 -9.82 -36.48
C LYS A 228 13.94 -11.17 -36.62
N LYS A 229 15.16 -11.17 -37.22
CA LYS A 229 15.92 -12.41 -37.46
C LYS A 229 16.24 -13.21 -36.20
N HIS A 230 16.49 -12.52 -35.10
CA HIS A 230 16.98 -13.13 -33.86
C HIS A 230 16.39 -12.47 -32.64
N MET A 231 16.22 -13.29 -31.59
CA MET A 231 15.93 -12.90 -30.22
C MET A 231 16.92 -13.58 -29.27
N LEU A 232 16.95 -13.18 -28.01
CA LEU A 232 17.74 -13.83 -26.97
C LEU A 232 16.81 -14.43 -25.92
N ARG A 233 17.20 -15.61 -25.43
CA ARG A 233 16.64 -16.22 -24.22
C ARG A 233 17.75 -16.86 -23.41
N GLY A 234 17.47 -17.23 -22.19
CA GLY A 234 18.45 -17.89 -21.35
C GLY A 234 17.97 -18.07 -19.93
N PHE A 235 18.90 -18.47 -19.09
CA PHE A 235 18.64 -18.68 -17.65
C PHE A 235 19.89 -18.43 -16.84
N LEU A 236 19.72 -18.15 -15.55
CA LEU A 236 20.83 -17.94 -14.63
C LEU A 236 21.41 -19.29 -14.20
N GLU A 237 22.66 -19.55 -14.54
CA GLU A 237 23.34 -20.82 -14.21
C GLU A 237 23.85 -20.87 -12.77
N VAL A 238 24.25 -19.71 -12.25
CA VAL A 238 24.94 -19.59 -10.95
C VAL A 238 24.06 -18.90 -9.92
N GLY A 239 24.11 -19.36 -8.69
CA GLY A 239 23.36 -18.79 -7.56
C GLY A 239 22.79 -19.86 -6.65
N GLU A 240 22.23 -19.41 -5.54
CA GLU A 240 21.52 -20.30 -4.61
C GLU A 240 20.16 -20.69 -5.18
N THR A 241 19.76 -21.93 -4.94
CA THR A 241 18.37 -22.35 -5.13
C THR A 241 17.57 -21.77 -3.96
N PRO A 242 16.51 -20.99 -4.22
CA PRO A 242 15.72 -20.42 -3.14
C PRO A 242 15.18 -21.54 -2.23
N ALA A 243 15.26 -21.33 -0.92
CA ALA A 243 14.58 -22.21 0.01
C ALA A 243 13.07 -22.16 -0.28
N GLU A 244 12.43 -23.33 -0.26
CA GLU A 244 10.98 -23.42 -0.46
C GLU A 244 10.27 -22.70 0.70
N LEU A 245 9.70 -21.54 0.41
CA LEU A 245 8.87 -20.82 1.37
C LEU A 245 7.55 -21.59 1.51
N ARG A 246 7.31 -22.14 2.69
CA ARG A 246 6.03 -22.76 3.04
C ARG A 246 5.16 -21.77 3.78
N PRO A 247 4.16 -21.17 3.11
CA PRO A 247 3.23 -20.25 3.77
C PRO A 247 2.52 -20.95 4.94
N PRO A 248 2.24 -20.24 6.05
CA PRO A 248 1.46 -20.81 7.14
C PRO A 248 0.05 -21.13 6.65
N ARG A 249 -0.49 -22.26 7.11
CA ARG A 249 -1.89 -22.66 6.83
C ARG A 249 -2.87 -21.93 7.73
N SER A 250 -2.43 -21.53 8.92
CA SER A 250 -3.24 -20.82 9.91
C SER A 250 -2.45 -19.69 10.57
N ALA A 251 -3.19 -18.68 11.03
CA ALA A 251 -2.64 -17.55 11.76
C ALA A 251 -3.58 -17.13 12.90
N ILE A 252 -3.01 -16.66 14.00
CA ILE A 252 -3.72 -15.95 15.06
C ILE A 252 -3.52 -14.45 14.83
N VAL A 253 -4.59 -13.67 14.94
CA VAL A 253 -4.53 -12.20 14.98
C VAL A 253 -5.12 -11.73 16.31
N VAL A 254 -4.35 -10.98 17.09
CA VAL A 254 -4.78 -10.44 18.39
C VAL A 254 -5.16 -8.98 18.25
N GLY A 255 -6.45 -8.68 18.44
CA GLY A 255 -7.04 -7.33 18.35
C GLY A 255 -7.92 -7.13 17.12
N GLY A 256 -9.20 -6.85 17.34
CA GLY A 256 -10.27 -6.70 16.33
C GLY A 256 -10.52 -5.25 15.86
N GLY A 257 -9.52 -4.37 15.95
CA GLY A 257 -9.58 -3.03 15.38
C GLY A 257 -9.26 -2.98 13.87
N LEU A 258 -9.16 -1.78 13.29
CA LEU A 258 -8.82 -1.58 11.88
C LEU A 258 -7.56 -2.31 11.43
N ALA A 259 -6.53 -2.37 12.29
CA ALA A 259 -5.27 -3.04 11.97
C ALA A 259 -5.45 -4.56 11.87
N GLY A 260 -6.01 -5.20 12.90
CA GLY A 260 -6.21 -6.65 12.94
C GLY A 260 -7.18 -7.13 11.86
N ALA A 261 -8.27 -6.40 11.64
CA ALA A 261 -9.23 -6.72 10.57
C ALA A 261 -8.58 -6.67 9.18
N ALA A 262 -7.70 -5.70 8.93
CA ALA A 262 -6.99 -5.61 7.66
C ALA A 262 -5.99 -6.76 7.46
N VAL A 263 -5.25 -7.14 8.49
CA VAL A 263 -4.37 -8.33 8.48
C VAL A 263 -5.20 -9.59 8.22
N THR A 264 -6.30 -9.76 8.96
CA THR A 264 -7.21 -10.90 8.82
C THR A 264 -7.69 -11.04 7.38
N ARG A 265 -8.21 -9.95 6.79
CA ARG A 265 -8.64 -9.96 5.39
C ARG A 265 -7.50 -10.32 4.43
N SER A 266 -6.32 -9.72 4.61
CA SER A 266 -5.19 -9.89 3.70
C SER A 266 -4.63 -11.32 3.73
N LEU A 267 -4.70 -11.99 4.86
CA LEU A 267 -4.33 -13.41 5.01
C LEU A 267 -5.43 -14.34 4.50
N ALA A 268 -6.69 -14.13 4.93
CA ALA A 268 -7.81 -15.01 4.61
C ALA A 268 -8.08 -15.09 3.10
N ARG A 269 -8.05 -13.96 2.38
CA ARG A 269 -8.23 -13.95 0.91
C ARG A 269 -7.11 -14.70 0.15
N ARG A 270 -6.00 -15.03 0.82
CA ARG A 270 -4.89 -15.82 0.29
C ARG A 270 -4.89 -17.26 0.82
N GLY A 271 -6.02 -17.70 1.39
CA GLY A 271 -6.24 -19.08 1.81
C GLY A 271 -5.70 -19.44 3.19
N VAL A 272 -5.21 -18.48 3.99
CA VAL A 272 -4.80 -18.72 5.37
C VAL A 272 -6.04 -18.75 6.27
N GLN A 273 -6.18 -19.78 7.11
CA GLN A 273 -7.21 -19.84 8.14
C GLN A 273 -6.83 -18.87 9.27
N VAL A 274 -7.70 -17.92 9.60
CA VAL A 274 -7.37 -16.89 10.58
C VAL A 274 -8.31 -16.96 11.79
N THR A 275 -7.74 -17.07 12.98
CA THR A 275 -8.47 -16.85 14.23
C THR A 275 -8.19 -15.43 14.74
N LEU A 276 -9.19 -14.55 14.66
CA LEU A 276 -9.13 -13.19 15.18
C LEU A 276 -9.69 -13.17 16.61
N ILE A 277 -8.87 -12.75 17.57
CA ILE A 277 -9.25 -12.68 18.99
C ILE A 277 -9.40 -11.22 19.41
N GLU A 278 -10.57 -10.87 19.95
CA GLU A 278 -10.92 -9.53 20.43
C GLU A 278 -11.47 -9.60 21.85
N GLU A 279 -10.97 -8.74 22.75
CA GLU A 279 -11.41 -8.70 24.15
C GLU A 279 -12.80 -8.07 24.32
N GLN A 280 -13.20 -7.19 23.41
CA GLN A 280 -14.50 -6.53 23.47
C GLN A 280 -15.62 -7.41 22.91
N SER A 281 -16.86 -7.02 23.19
CA SER A 281 -18.06 -7.74 22.70
C SER A 281 -18.30 -7.53 21.20
N GLU A 282 -17.60 -6.59 20.57
CA GLU A 282 -17.76 -6.24 19.17
C GLU A 282 -16.42 -5.75 18.58
N LEU A 283 -16.29 -5.87 17.27
CA LEU A 283 -15.16 -5.35 16.53
C LEU A 283 -15.14 -3.82 16.51
N ALA A 284 -13.94 -3.25 16.44
CA ALA A 284 -13.75 -1.80 16.37
C ALA A 284 -14.37 -1.01 17.55
N ALA A 285 -14.46 -1.59 18.73
CA ALA A 285 -15.10 -0.93 19.88
C ALA A 285 -14.30 0.27 20.44
N LEU A 286 -12.95 0.21 20.35
CA LEU A 286 -12.05 1.22 20.94
C LEU A 286 -11.69 2.34 19.94
N ALA A 287 -10.41 2.62 19.70
CA ALA A 287 -9.95 3.71 18.83
C ALA A 287 -10.49 3.64 17.41
N SER A 288 -10.82 2.46 16.92
CA SER A 288 -11.39 2.21 15.60
C SER A 288 -12.92 2.40 15.52
N GLY A 289 -13.58 2.69 16.65
CA GLY A 289 -15.05 2.70 16.76
C GLY A 289 -15.71 4.05 16.56
N ASN A 290 -15.06 5.00 15.93
CA ASN A 290 -15.72 6.27 15.58
C ASN A 290 -16.87 5.99 14.59
N PRO A 291 -18.03 6.66 14.71
CA PRO A 291 -19.12 6.48 13.75
C PRO A 291 -18.69 6.77 12.32
N VAL A 292 -17.86 7.79 12.16
CA VAL A 292 -17.34 8.26 10.87
C VAL A 292 -15.88 8.66 11.01
N GLY A 293 -15.12 8.53 9.93
CA GLY A 293 -13.74 9.00 9.86
C GLY A 293 -13.37 9.46 8.46
N VAL A 294 -12.37 10.32 8.37
CA VAL A 294 -11.89 10.89 7.11
C VAL A 294 -10.56 10.23 6.72
N ALA A 295 -10.52 9.67 5.52
CA ALA A 295 -9.32 9.16 4.88
C ALA A 295 -8.78 10.22 3.92
N VAL A 296 -7.75 10.95 4.33
CA VAL A 296 -7.13 12.04 3.57
C VAL A 296 -5.62 11.85 3.52
N PRO A 297 -4.96 12.08 2.35
CA PRO A 297 -3.51 11.99 2.25
C PRO A 297 -2.83 13.19 2.93
N VAL A 298 -1.54 13.04 3.20
CA VAL A 298 -0.72 14.14 3.73
C VAL A 298 0.04 14.80 2.59
N LEU A 299 -0.23 16.08 2.35
CA LEU A 299 0.56 16.91 1.47
C LEU A 299 1.75 17.51 2.25
N THR A 300 2.95 17.39 1.71
CA THR A 300 4.18 17.98 2.24
C THR A 300 4.90 18.76 1.13
N ALA A 301 5.76 19.71 1.51
CA ALA A 301 6.52 20.50 0.54
C ALA A 301 7.44 19.64 -0.34
N GLU A 302 7.94 18.53 0.23
CA GLU A 302 8.73 17.52 -0.47
C GLU A 302 8.18 16.13 -0.09
N PRO A 303 8.34 15.10 -0.94
CA PRO A 303 7.88 13.76 -0.63
C PRO A 303 8.57 13.21 0.63
N THR A 304 7.79 12.92 1.66
CA THR A 304 8.24 12.27 2.89
C THR A 304 7.73 10.84 2.96
N HIS A 305 8.30 10.00 3.84
CA HIS A 305 7.73 8.66 4.09
C HIS A 305 6.25 8.76 4.44
N LEU A 306 5.86 9.74 5.26
CA LEU A 306 4.47 9.93 5.67
C LEU A 306 3.55 10.26 4.48
N SER A 307 3.94 11.21 3.62
CA SER A 307 3.13 11.60 2.47
C SER A 307 3.01 10.46 1.44
N ARG A 308 4.10 9.74 1.18
CA ARG A 308 4.12 8.57 0.27
C ARG A 308 3.25 7.43 0.79
N LEU A 309 3.41 7.05 2.06
CA LEU A 309 2.61 6.00 2.71
C LEU A 309 1.12 6.33 2.75
N THR A 310 0.76 7.60 2.98
CA THR A 310 -0.66 7.98 2.99
C THR A 310 -1.27 7.97 1.59
N ARG A 311 -0.50 8.25 0.54
CA ARG A 311 -0.94 8.09 -0.86
C ARG A 311 -1.14 6.62 -1.22
N ALA A 312 -0.15 5.79 -0.94
CA ALA A 312 -0.24 4.34 -1.18
C ALA A 312 -1.40 3.69 -0.39
N GLY A 313 -1.60 4.10 0.87
CA GLY A 313 -2.70 3.62 1.69
C GLY A 313 -4.06 4.06 1.19
N LEU A 314 -4.18 5.27 0.64
CA LEU A 314 -5.43 5.77 0.05
C LEU A 314 -5.75 5.03 -1.26
N ASP A 315 -4.76 4.80 -2.13
CA ASP A 315 -4.92 3.99 -3.34
C ASP A 315 -5.41 2.57 -3.01
N GLY A 316 -4.75 1.89 -2.06
CA GLY A 316 -5.17 0.57 -1.60
C GLY A 316 -6.60 0.55 -1.03
N LEU A 317 -7.00 1.63 -0.34
CA LEU A 317 -8.35 1.79 0.21
C LEU A 317 -9.39 1.94 -0.91
N HIS A 318 -9.12 2.74 -1.94
CA HIS A 318 -9.98 2.84 -3.12
C HIS A 318 -10.14 1.48 -3.82
N GLN A 319 -9.06 0.73 -3.99
CA GLN A 319 -9.11 -0.62 -4.56
C GLN A 319 -9.90 -1.62 -3.70
N GLU A 320 -9.83 -1.47 -2.39
CA GLU A 320 -10.62 -2.30 -1.47
C GLU A 320 -12.12 -1.99 -1.60
N LEU A 321 -12.46 -0.70 -1.62
CA LEU A 321 -13.85 -0.22 -1.65
C LEU A 321 -14.51 -0.29 -3.03
N SER A 322 -13.76 -0.45 -4.11
CA SER A 322 -14.32 -0.72 -5.44
C SER A 322 -14.90 -2.14 -5.59
N LYS A 323 -14.70 -3.00 -4.59
CA LYS A 323 -15.24 -4.37 -4.57
C LYS A 323 -16.62 -4.41 -3.92
N PRO A 324 -17.42 -5.47 -4.16
CA PRO A 324 -18.75 -5.60 -3.58
C PRO A 324 -18.79 -5.34 -2.07
N GLY A 325 -19.75 -4.56 -1.61
CA GLY A 325 -19.90 -4.15 -0.20
C GLY A 325 -19.14 -2.87 0.18
N GLY A 326 -18.29 -2.33 -0.69
CA GLY A 326 -17.55 -1.09 -0.42
C GLY A 326 -18.45 0.15 -0.36
N ASP A 327 -19.47 0.22 -1.22
CA ASP A 327 -20.39 1.36 -1.29
C ASP A 327 -21.13 1.61 0.04
N ALA A 328 -21.44 0.56 0.80
CA ALA A 328 -22.08 0.67 2.11
C ALA A 328 -21.19 1.31 3.19
N ILE A 329 -19.89 1.43 2.92
CA ILE A 329 -18.89 1.94 3.85
C ILE A 329 -18.59 3.40 3.59
N VAL A 330 -18.68 3.83 2.32
CA VAL A 330 -18.43 5.20 1.90
C VAL A 330 -19.63 6.09 2.26
N CYS A 331 -19.35 7.25 2.81
CA CYS A 331 -20.37 8.23 3.21
C CYS A 331 -20.21 9.49 2.35
N GLY A 332 -21.24 9.83 1.58
CA GLY A 332 -21.24 11.01 0.72
C GLY A 332 -20.31 10.91 -0.48
N GLU A 333 -20.04 12.06 -1.09
CA GLU A 333 -19.16 12.15 -2.26
C GLU A 333 -17.67 12.14 -1.86
N PRO A 334 -16.77 11.62 -2.73
CA PRO A 334 -15.33 11.73 -2.53
C PRO A 334 -14.88 13.19 -2.51
N GLY A 335 -13.96 13.49 -1.61
CA GLY A 335 -13.35 14.81 -1.50
C GLY A 335 -13.15 15.25 -0.06
N ALA A 336 -12.20 16.16 0.15
CA ALA A 336 -12.01 16.87 1.42
C ALA A 336 -11.31 18.21 1.17
N LEU A 337 -11.73 19.23 1.91
CA LEU A 337 -11.05 20.51 1.98
C LEU A 337 -10.05 20.50 3.15
N HIS A 338 -8.84 20.95 2.91
CA HIS A 338 -7.85 21.18 3.96
C HIS A 338 -7.49 22.67 3.92
N LEU A 339 -8.00 23.45 4.87
CA LEU A 339 -7.82 24.89 4.90
C LEU A 339 -6.38 25.26 5.31
N GLY A 340 -5.89 26.35 4.76
CA GLY A 340 -4.65 27.02 5.18
C GLY A 340 -4.87 27.81 6.45
N PHE A 341 -5.07 27.14 7.57
CA PHE A 341 -5.50 27.75 8.83
C PHE A 341 -4.39 28.53 9.59
N ASN A 342 -3.18 28.54 9.06
CA ASN A 342 -2.08 29.39 9.49
C ASN A 342 -0.99 29.45 8.40
N GLU A 343 -0.08 30.43 8.53
CA GLU A 343 0.99 30.70 7.58
C GLU A 343 1.89 29.47 7.27
N TYR A 344 2.11 28.60 8.25
CA TYR A 344 2.89 27.36 8.04
C TYR A 344 2.18 26.43 7.06
N PHE A 345 0.87 26.21 7.20
CA PHE A 345 0.09 25.33 6.30
C PHE A 345 -0.08 25.95 4.93
N GLU A 346 -0.30 27.26 4.82
CA GLU A 346 -0.37 27.97 3.54
C GLU A 346 0.92 27.80 2.74
N ARG A 347 2.07 28.09 3.34
CA ARG A 347 3.38 27.88 2.70
C ARG A 347 3.65 26.42 2.34
N ARG A 348 3.24 25.49 3.19
CA ARG A 348 3.38 24.05 2.96
C ARG A 348 2.55 23.60 1.76
N PHE A 349 1.32 24.06 1.66
CA PHE A 349 0.43 23.75 0.54
C PHE A 349 0.96 24.35 -0.76
N GLU A 350 1.35 25.61 -0.74
CA GLU A 350 1.93 26.27 -1.92
C GLU A 350 3.14 25.49 -2.45
N ARG A 351 4.09 25.13 -1.59
CA ARG A 351 5.26 24.36 -2.00
C ARG A 351 4.92 22.97 -2.50
N GLY A 352 4.02 22.26 -1.83
CA GLY A 352 3.62 20.90 -2.20
C GLY A 352 2.82 20.83 -3.51
N LEU A 353 2.19 21.92 -3.94
CA LEU A 353 1.42 21.99 -5.19
C LEU A 353 2.19 22.57 -6.37
N ARG A 354 3.27 23.31 -6.13
CA ARG A 354 4.05 23.99 -7.20
C ARG A 354 5.47 23.45 -7.39
N GLY A 355 5.93 22.56 -6.52
CA GLY A 355 7.28 21.99 -6.60
C GLY A 355 7.46 20.98 -7.73
N PRO A 356 8.68 20.48 -7.95
CA PRO A 356 8.95 19.45 -8.98
C PRO A 356 8.20 18.14 -8.73
N ASP A 357 7.80 17.88 -7.49
CA ASP A 357 7.02 16.72 -7.06
C ASP A 357 5.53 17.07 -6.85
N ALA A 358 5.04 18.14 -7.49
CA ALA A 358 3.66 18.58 -7.40
C ALA A 358 2.70 17.46 -7.82
N LEU A 359 1.66 17.27 -7.02
CA LEU A 359 0.62 16.28 -7.30
C LEU A 359 -0.24 16.73 -8.48
N PRO A 360 -0.76 15.79 -9.29
CA PRO A 360 -1.72 16.11 -10.35
C PRO A 360 -2.96 16.81 -9.78
N ALA A 361 -3.54 17.75 -10.54
CA ALA A 361 -4.73 18.51 -10.13
C ALA A 361 -5.94 17.62 -9.77
N GLY A 362 -6.07 16.45 -10.40
CA GLY A 362 -7.09 15.44 -10.06
C GLY A 362 -6.88 14.78 -8.70
N PHE A 363 -5.68 14.86 -8.14
CA PHE A 363 -5.39 14.34 -6.79
C PHE A 363 -5.48 15.44 -5.73
N ALA A 364 -4.84 16.58 -5.97
CA ALA A 364 -4.86 17.73 -5.07
C ALA A 364 -4.72 19.05 -5.87
N ARG A 365 -5.55 20.03 -5.56
CA ARG A 365 -5.49 21.35 -6.19
C ARG A 365 -5.69 22.48 -5.18
N PRO A 366 -5.09 23.66 -5.42
CA PRO A 366 -5.36 24.82 -4.59
C PRO A 366 -6.82 25.29 -4.81
N VAL A 367 -7.40 25.86 -3.79
CA VAL A 367 -8.73 26.49 -3.83
C VAL A 367 -8.69 27.82 -3.09
N ASN A 368 -9.30 28.84 -3.69
CA ASN A 368 -9.51 30.13 -3.02
C ASN A 368 -10.74 30.05 -2.07
N PRO A 369 -11.01 31.05 -1.23
CA PRO A 369 -12.11 31.02 -0.26
C PRO A 369 -13.51 30.84 -0.90
N SER A 370 -13.75 31.41 -2.08
CA SER A 370 -15.03 31.26 -2.80
C SER A 370 -15.22 29.84 -3.30
N GLU A 371 -14.21 29.28 -3.96
CA GLU A 371 -14.21 27.88 -4.44
C GLU A 371 -14.33 26.88 -3.28
N ALA A 372 -13.63 27.15 -2.16
CA ALA A 372 -13.72 26.32 -0.96
C ALA A 372 -15.15 26.29 -0.40
N SER A 373 -15.83 27.43 -0.36
CA SER A 373 -17.22 27.54 0.08
C SER A 373 -18.20 26.84 -0.88
N GLU A 374 -17.98 26.95 -2.18
CA GLU A 374 -18.77 26.25 -3.19
C GLU A 374 -18.63 24.73 -3.05
N ILE A 375 -17.40 24.22 -2.91
CA ILE A 375 -17.14 22.78 -2.71
C ILE A 375 -17.76 22.30 -1.39
N ALA A 376 -17.59 23.07 -0.31
CA ALA A 376 -18.16 22.71 0.98
C ALA A 376 -19.68 22.69 0.99
N GLY A 377 -20.34 23.47 0.10
CA GLY A 377 -21.78 23.75 0.15
C GLY A 377 -22.18 24.76 1.22
N LEU A 378 -21.23 25.27 1.97
CA LEU A 378 -21.39 26.23 3.07
C LEU A 378 -20.26 27.26 3.03
N ASN A 379 -20.50 28.42 3.62
CA ASN A 379 -19.45 29.42 3.80
C ASN A 379 -18.35 28.87 4.71
N VAL A 380 -17.10 28.86 4.21
CA VAL A 380 -15.89 28.49 4.95
C VAL A 380 -14.91 29.65 5.00
N MET A 381 -14.22 29.78 6.12
CA MET A 381 -13.31 30.89 6.37
C MET A 381 -11.90 30.53 5.89
N GLY A 382 -11.61 30.86 4.63
CA GLY A 382 -10.29 30.69 4.03
C GLY A 382 -10.25 29.72 2.86
N GLY A 383 -9.17 29.79 2.11
CA GLY A 383 -8.81 28.84 1.04
C GLY A 383 -7.89 27.75 1.54
N GLY A 384 -7.41 26.91 0.62
CA GLY A 384 -6.50 25.81 0.98
C GLY A 384 -6.28 24.84 -0.16
N VAL A 385 -6.43 23.56 0.14
CA VAL A 385 -6.27 22.45 -0.82
C VAL A 385 -7.52 21.57 -0.83
N TYR A 386 -8.01 21.27 -2.00
CA TYR A 386 -9.01 20.23 -2.21
C TYR A 386 -8.36 18.94 -2.64
N PHE A 387 -8.65 17.84 -1.92
CA PHE A 387 -8.22 16.48 -2.23
C PHE A 387 -9.39 15.70 -2.81
N GLY A 388 -9.43 15.53 -4.12
CA GLY A 388 -10.55 14.87 -4.80
C GLY A 388 -10.68 13.37 -4.52
N GLN A 389 -9.61 12.73 -4.05
CA GLN A 389 -9.57 11.29 -3.73
C GLN A 389 -9.84 10.98 -2.26
N ALA A 390 -10.06 11.98 -1.41
CA ALA A 390 -10.36 11.75 0.01
C ALA A 390 -11.72 11.08 0.19
N LEU A 391 -11.87 10.29 1.26
CA LEU A 391 -13.09 9.53 1.54
C LEU A 391 -13.58 9.78 2.97
N VAL A 392 -14.88 9.79 3.13
CA VAL A 392 -15.56 9.68 4.43
C VAL A 392 -16.09 8.27 4.59
N LEU A 393 -15.76 7.61 5.69
CA LEU A 393 -16.00 6.17 5.86
C LEU A 393 -16.61 5.85 7.20
N ARG A 394 -17.34 4.72 7.26
CA ARG A 394 -17.79 4.05 8.48
C ARG A 394 -16.72 3.04 8.94
N PRO A 395 -15.86 3.34 9.94
CA PRO A 395 -14.74 2.46 10.30
C PRO A 395 -15.19 1.09 10.80
N ARG A 396 -16.32 1.01 11.52
CA ARG A 396 -16.90 -0.25 11.99
C ARG A 396 -17.36 -1.13 10.83
N ALA A 397 -18.07 -0.57 9.86
CA ALA A 397 -18.51 -1.30 8.67
C ALA A 397 -17.32 -1.81 7.85
N LEU A 398 -16.27 -1.00 7.70
CA LEU A 398 -15.01 -1.42 7.06
C LEU A 398 -14.36 -2.61 7.80
N THR A 399 -14.35 -2.57 9.14
CA THR A 399 -13.81 -3.67 9.96
C THR A 399 -14.63 -4.94 9.79
N GLN A 400 -15.96 -4.83 9.79
CA GLN A 400 -16.87 -5.96 9.54
C GLN A 400 -16.67 -6.57 8.15
N LEU A 401 -16.61 -5.75 7.09
CA LEU A 401 -16.33 -6.23 5.74
C LEU A 401 -14.99 -7.00 5.67
N ARG A 402 -13.96 -6.50 6.34
CA ARG A 402 -12.64 -7.14 6.37
C ARG A 402 -12.61 -8.49 7.05
N THR A 403 -13.52 -8.74 7.97
CA THR A 403 -13.59 -9.99 8.74
C THR A 403 -14.66 -10.95 8.26
N SER A 404 -15.44 -10.59 7.25
CA SER A 404 -16.50 -11.44 6.68
C SER A 404 -15.99 -12.49 5.69
N ALA A 405 -14.69 -12.56 5.43
CA ALA A 405 -14.12 -13.52 4.49
C ALA A 405 -14.24 -14.97 5.00
N SER A 406 -14.36 -15.92 4.07
CA SER A 406 -14.29 -17.34 4.41
C SER A 406 -12.92 -17.70 5.02
N GLY A 407 -12.90 -18.64 5.97
CA GLY A 407 -11.67 -19.01 6.68
C GLY A 407 -11.31 -18.10 7.85
N VAL A 408 -12.22 -17.20 8.26
CA VAL A 408 -12.06 -16.36 9.45
C VAL A 408 -12.93 -16.88 10.59
N GLN A 409 -12.30 -17.15 11.72
CA GLN A 409 -12.96 -17.43 12.99
C GLN A 409 -12.82 -16.21 13.90
N LEU A 410 -13.93 -15.71 14.46
CA LEU A 410 -13.96 -14.60 15.40
C LEU A 410 -14.15 -15.13 16.83
N LEU A 411 -13.24 -14.78 17.74
CA LEU A 411 -13.35 -15.00 19.18
C LEU A 411 -13.52 -13.64 19.86
N LEU A 412 -14.77 -13.21 20.04
CA LEU A 412 -15.12 -11.97 20.78
C LEU A 412 -15.22 -12.24 22.27
N ARG A 413 -15.01 -11.22 23.10
CA ARG A 413 -15.00 -11.30 24.57
C ARG A 413 -13.91 -12.23 25.12
N HIS A 414 -12.81 -12.38 24.38
CA HIS A 414 -11.68 -13.18 24.78
C HIS A 414 -10.42 -12.30 24.86
N ARG A 415 -9.86 -12.18 26.06
CA ARG A 415 -8.63 -11.41 26.27
C ARG A 415 -7.44 -12.35 26.26
N VAL A 416 -6.51 -12.15 25.32
CA VAL A 416 -5.21 -12.82 25.35
C VAL A 416 -4.36 -12.19 26.45
N LYS A 417 -3.82 -13.00 27.35
CA LYS A 417 -2.92 -12.56 28.42
C LYS A 417 -1.51 -13.08 28.23
N ARG A 418 -1.38 -14.32 27.77
CA ARG A 418 -0.08 -14.98 27.60
C ARG A 418 0.03 -15.62 26.24
N LEU A 419 1.22 -15.54 25.67
CA LEU A 419 1.62 -16.24 24.47
C LEU A 419 2.69 -17.26 24.84
N LEU A 420 2.56 -18.47 24.30
CA LEU A 420 3.59 -19.51 24.42
C LEU A 420 3.96 -20.00 23.03
N ARG A 421 5.09 -20.69 22.93
CA ARG A 421 5.50 -21.37 21.71
C ARG A 421 5.84 -22.82 22.04
N GLU A 422 5.10 -23.74 21.44
CA GLU A 422 5.24 -25.17 21.65
C GLU A 422 5.21 -25.87 20.28
N ASP A 423 6.09 -26.81 20.03
CA ASP A 423 6.20 -27.61 18.79
C ASP A 423 6.19 -26.77 17.49
N GLY A 424 6.76 -25.57 17.56
CA GLY A 424 6.82 -24.65 16.40
C GLY A 424 5.56 -23.80 16.20
N GLU A 425 4.51 -23.98 17.00
CA GLU A 425 3.28 -23.21 16.98
C GLU A 425 3.20 -22.17 18.12
N TRP A 426 2.50 -21.08 17.84
CA TRP A 426 2.12 -20.09 18.82
C TRP A 426 0.79 -20.46 19.48
N LEU A 427 0.73 -20.36 20.80
CA LEU A 427 -0.48 -20.56 21.58
C LEU A 427 -0.89 -19.22 22.20
N ALA A 428 -2.15 -18.84 22.04
CA ALA A 428 -2.75 -17.71 22.73
C ALA A 428 -3.57 -18.21 23.92
N LEU A 429 -3.27 -17.69 25.11
CA LEU A 429 -3.91 -18.11 26.37
C LEU A 429 -4.59 -16.92 27.05
N ASP A 430 -5.69 -17.21 27.75
CA ASP A 430 -6.36 -16.25 28.64
C ASP A 430 -5.62 -16.09 30.00
N ALA A 431 -6.20 -15.31 30.90
CA ALA A 431 -5.64 -15.09 32.23
C ALA A 431 -5.68 -16.33 33.14
N GLN A 432 -6.55 -17.28 32.84
CA GLN A 432 -6.70 -18.57 33.55
C GLN A 432 -5.78 -19.66 32.97
N GLY A 433 -5.10 -19.38 31.87
CA GLY A 433 -4.24 -20.32 31.17
C GLY A 433 -4.99 -21.24 30.20
N HIS A 434 -6.27 -20.97 29.90
CA HIS A 434 -7.01 -21.74 28.91
C HIS A 434 -6.54 -21.35 27.51
N LYS A 435 -6.37 -22.36 26.66
CA LYS A 435 -5.99 -22.15 25.26
C LYS A 435 -7.16 -21.59 24.45
N LEU A 436 -6.97 -20.38 23.90
CA LEU A 436 -7.92 -19.72 23.01
C LEU A 436 -7.72 -20.14 21.54
N ALA A 437 -6.47 -20.19 21.09
CA ALA A 437 -6.12 -20.58 19.72
C ALA A 437 -4.65 -21.04 19.64
N HIS A 438 -4.32 -21.74 18.54
CA HIS A 438 -2.95 -22.06 18.15
C HIS A 438 -2.75 -21.95 16.64
N ALA A 439 -1.56 -21.55 16.22
CA ALA A 439 -1.16 -21.45 14.81
C ALA A 439 0.36 -21.30 14.66
N SER A 440 0.89 -21.63 13.49
CA SER A 440 2.32 -21.42 13.19
C SER A 440 2.72 -19.94 13.04
N CYS A 441 1.73 -19.04 12.89
CA CYS A 441 1.92 -17.61 12.73
C CYS A 441 1.00 -16.82 13.65
N LEU A 442 1.53 -15.75 14.27
CA LEU A 442 0.80 -14.87 15.16
C LEU A 442 1.09 -13.40 14.85
N VAL A 443 0.02 -12.59 14.77
CA VAL A 443 0.11 -11.15 14.53
C VAL A 443 -0.48 -10.36 15.68
N LEU A 444 0.32 -9.47 16.25
CA LEU A 444 -0.08 -8.56 17.30
C LEU A 444 -0.64 -7.27 16.69
N ALA A 445 -1.95 -7.07 16.83
CA ALA A 445 -2.68 -5.88 16.36
C ALA A 445 -3.46 -5.18 17.47
N CYS A 446 -3.12 -5.45 18.75
CA CYS A 446 -3.80 -5.01 19.96
C CYS A 446 -3.32 -3.62 20.46
N ALA A 447 -2.84 -2.78 19.56
CA ALA A 447 -2.42 -1.40 19.86
C ALA A 447 -1.35 -1.33 20.97
N HIS A 448 -1.56 -0.52 22.02
CA HIS A 448 -0.64 -0.41 23.13
C HIS A 448 -0.71 -1.59 24.12
N GLU A 449 -1.75 -2.41 24.05
CA GLU A 449 -1.89 -3.60 24.91
C GLU A 449 -0.81 -4.67 24.63
N VAL A 450 -0.08 -4.56 23.53
CA VAL A 450 1.08 -5.42 23.24
C VAL A 450 2.13 -5.41 24.37
N GLU A 451 2.26 -4.30 25.10
CA GLU A 451 3.20 -4.14 26.21
C GLU A 451 2.77 -4.92 27.45
N ASN A 452 1.48 -5.31 27.53
CA ASN A 452 0.89 -6.05 28.65
C ASN A 452 0.80 -7.57 28.41
N LEU A 453 1.25 -8.04 27.24
CA LEU A 453 1.27 -9.46 26.91
C LEU A 453 2.51 -10.15 27.47
N GLU A 454 2.29 -11.27 28.16
CA GLU A 454 3.37 -12.16 28.57
C GLU A 454 3.82 -13.00 27.36
N MET A 455 5.07 -12.84 26.95
CA MET A 455 5.63 -13.50 25.78
C MET A 455 6.91 -14.27 26.12
N PRO A 456 7.19 -15.42 25.50
CA PRO A 456 8.39 -16.22 25.72
C PRO A 456 9.62 -15.64 25.00
N LEU A 457 9.81 -14.32 25.09
CA LEU A 457 10.92 -13.62 24.46
C LEU A 457 12.00 -13.35 25.51
N GLU A 458 13.27 -13.58 25.16
CA GLU A 458 14.40 -13.28 26.07
C GLU A 458 14.44 -11.80 26.49
N ARG A 459 13.88 -10.92 25.68
CA ARG A 459 13.77 -9.49 25.97
C ARG A 459 12.36 -9.00 25.67
N PRO A 460 11.78 -8.19 26.57
CA PRO A 460 10.48 -7.56 26.29
C PRO A 460 10.52 -6.78 24.98
N VAL A 461 9.44 -6.82 24.23
CA VAL A 461 9.27 -6.01 23.01
C VAL A 461 9.11 -4.55 23.43
N ALA A 462 10.22 -3.86 23.59
CA ALA A 462 10.24 -2.44 23.90
C ALA A 462 9.97 -1.62 22.64
N LEU A 463 8.72 -1.33 22.38
CA LEU A 463 8.30 -0.44 21.29
C LEU A 463 8.05 0.97 21.85
N PRO A 464 8.50 2.03 21.15
CA PRO A 464 8.26 3.41 21.60
C PRO A 464 6.82 3.84 21.29
N LEU A 465 5.85 3.15 21.87
CA LEU A 465 4.43 3.44 21.72
C LEU A 465 4.04 4.63 22.60
N VAL A 466 3.14 5.43 22.08
CA VAL A 466 2.56 6.58 22.77
C VAL A 466 1.05 6.48 22.71
N LYS A 467 0.40 6.46 23.87
CA LYS A 467 -1.05 6.50 24.01
C LYS A 467 -1.51 7.96 23.97
N VAL A 468 -2.42 8.28 23.06
CA VAL A 468 -2.90 9.65 22.85
C VAL A 468 -4.41 9.67 22.98
N ARG A 469 -4.91 10.39 23.98
CA ARG A 469 -6.34 10.61 24.16
C ARG A 469 -6.87 11.52 23.05
N GLY A 470 -8.03 11.17 22.52
CA GLY A 470 -8.77 11.99 21.56
C GLY A 470 -10.24 12.00 21.87
N GLN A 471 -10.81 13.21 21.95
CA GLN A 471 -12.24 13.42 22.10
C GLN A 471 -12.81 13.93 20.79
N LEU A 472 -13.98 13.42 20.42
CA LEU A 472 -14.82 13.87 19.33
C LEU A 472 -16.11 14.43 19.90
N LEU A 473 -16.65 15.46 19.27
CA LEU A 473 -17.97 16.02 19.55
C LEU A 473 -18.93 15.61 18.42
N PHE A 474 -20.13 15.19 18.76
CA PHE A 474 -21.24 14.99 17.84
C PHE A 474 -22.15 16.22 17.86
N TYR A 475 -22.32 16.84 16.71
CA TYR A 475 -23.11 18.06 16.56
C TYR A 475 -24.37 17.73 15.73
N PRO A 476 -25.59 17.94 16.26
CA PRO A 476 -26.81 17.70 15.51
C PRO A 476 -26.85 18.55 14.24
N ALA A 477 -27.20 17.92 13.12
CA ALA A 477 -27.40 18.66 11.87
C ALA A 477 -28.65 19.56 12.01
N ASN A 478 -28.58 20.76 11.46
CA ASN A 478 -29.64 21.73 11.42
C ASN A 478 -29.71 22.39 10.03
N ASP A 479 -30.72 23.20 9.78
CA ASP A 479 -30.99 23.85 8.49
C ASP A 479 -29.79 24.66 7.95
N ARG A 480 -28.85 25.08 8.81
CA ARG A 480 -27.65 25.83 8.41
C ARG A 480 -26.45 24.95 8.11
N SER A 481 -26.35 23.79 8.76
CA SER A 481 -25.18 22.90 8.65
C SER A 481 -25.41 21.70 7.75
N ALA A 482 -26.67 21.36 7.43
CA ALA A 482 -27.03 20.17 6.66
C ALA A 482 -26.44 20.12 5.24
N ASP A 483 -26.18 21.28 4.64
CA ASP A 483 -25.66 21.39 3.28
C ASP A 483 -24.14 21.14 3.16
N LEU A 484 -23.46 20.80 4.26
CA LEU A 484 -22.04 20.44 4.21
C LEU A 484 -21.83 19.16 3.38
N ARG A 485 -21.15 19.28 2.24
CA ARG A 485 -20.98 18.20 1.26
C ARG A 485 -19.73 17.37 1.47
N VAL A 486 -18.60 18.00 1.85
CA VAL A 486 -17.31 17.35 2.03
C VAL A 486 -16.71 17.70 3.39
N PRO A 487 -15.82 16.87 3.95
CA PRO A 487 -15.12 17.22 5.19
C PRO A 487 -14.30 18.50 5.03
N VAL A 488 -14.37 19.35 6.03
CA VAL A 488 -13.51 20.53 6.18
C VAL A 488 -12.48 20.25 7.26
N CYS A 489 -11.20 20.16 6.86
CA CYS A 489 -10.06 19.94 7.74
C CYS A 489 -9.32 21.25 7.99
N TYR A 490 -8.95 21.49 9.24
CA TYR A 490 -8.19 22.64 9.72
C TYR A 490 -7.21 22.17 10.81
N ASP A 491 -7.07 22.83 11.94
CA ASP A 491 -6.47 22.24 13.17
C ASP A 491 -7.50 21.34 13.90
N GLY A 492 -8.16 20.51 13.14
CA GLY A 492 -9.28 19.63 13.45
C GLY A 492 -9.99 19.23 12.16
N TYR A 493 -11.24 18.79 12.27
CA TYR A 493 -12.10 18.50 11.11
C TYR A 493 -13.58 18.52 11.48
N ILE A 494 -14.41 18.76 10.48
CA ILE A 494 -15.86 18.59 10.52
C ILE A 494 -16.24 17.66 9.37
N THR A 495 -17.11 16.69 9.62
CA THR A 495 -17.65 15.83 8.55
C THR A 495 -19.02 16.30 8.09
N PRO A 496 -19.45 15.99 6.87
CA PRO A 496 -20.85 16.00 6.50
C PRO A 496 -21.70 15.25 7.52
N ALA A 497 -22.99 15.58 7.59
CA ALA A 497 -23.90 14.91 8.50
C ALA A 497 -24.06 13.43 8.12
N LEU A 498 -23.95 12.56 9.11
CA LEU A 498 -24.26 11.15 9.01
C LEU A 498 -25.27 10.79 10.09
N ASP A 499 -26.37 10.15 9.69
CA ASP A 499 -27.47 9.79 10.61
C ASP A 499 -27.94 10.99 11.46
N GLY A 500 -28.02 12.19 10.83
CA GLY A 500 -28.45 13.44 11.46
C GLY A 500 -27.42 14.15 12.34
N GLN A 501 -26.16 13.70 12.33
CA GLN A 501 -25.10 14.29 13.16
C GLN A 501 -23.81 14.53 12.36
N HIS A 502 -23.17 15.66 12.61
CA HIS A 502 -21.80 15.93 12.21
C HIS A 502 -20.82 15.42 13.28
N CYS A 503 -19.65 14.97 12.84
CA CYS A 503 -18.54 14.66 13.74
C CYS A 503 -17.52 15.79 13.69
N ILE A 504 -17.26 16.41 14.83
CA ILE A 504 -16.26 17.47 15.00
C ILE A 504 -15.08 16.88 15.79
N GLY A 505 -13.89 16.92 15.25
CA GLY A 505 -12.73 16.28 15.85
C GLY A 505 -11.42 17.01 15.59
N ALA A 506 -10.41 16.66 16.30
CA ALA A 506 -10.35 15.91 17.55
C ALA A 506 -9.34 16.54 18.48
N THR A 507 -9.51 16.34 19.77
CA THR A 507 -8.43 16.67 20.70
C THR A 507 -7.22 15.74 20.50
N PHE A 508 -6.07 16.17 20.95
CA PHE A 508 -4.82 15.43 20.81
C PHE A 508 -3.98 15.58 22.10
N GLU A 509 -4.28 14.74 23.10
CA GLU A 509 -3.78 14.90 24.46
C GLU A 509 -2.83 13.74 24.82
N HIS A 510 -1.53 14.03 24.83
CA HIS A 510 -0.49 13.02 25.06
C HIS A 510 -0.37 12.54 26.51
N TRP A 511 -0.78 13.37 27.46
CA TRP A 511 -0.56 13.11 28.89
C TRP A 511 -1.84 12.76 29.64
N ASN A 512 -2.97 12.86 28.97
CA ASN A 512 -4.26 12.61 29.58
C ASN A 512 -4.65 11.14 29.42
N THR A 513 -4.84 10.44 30.54
CA THR A 513 -5.26 9.02 30.59
C THR A 513 -6.72 8.84 30.95
N GLU A 514 -7.45 9.95 31.21
CA GLU A 514 -8.86 9.92 31.59
C GLU A 514 -9.75 9.49 30.43
N SER A 515 -10.64 8.53 30.69
CA SER A 515 -11.61 8.05 29.70
C SER A 515 -12.92 8.83 29.71
N ALA A 516 -13.13 9.67 30.73
CA ALA A 516 -14.34 10.50 30.87
C ALA A 516 -14.39 11.59 29.77
N ILE A 517 -15.60 11.93 29.36
CA ILE A 517 -15.85 13.07 28.47
C ILE A 517 -15.55 14.35 29.24
N ASP A 518 -14.77 15.25 28.62
CA ASP A 518 -14.50 16.58 29.13
C ASP A 518 -15.38 17.60 28.38
N PRO A 519 -16.39 18.19 29.04
CA PRO A 519 -17.28 19.17 28.43
C PRO A 519 -16.57 20.43 27.92
N GLU A 520 -15.49 20.85 28.58
CA GLU A 520 -14.71 22.02 28.19
C GLU A 520 -13.96 21.75 26.88
N GLN A 521 -13.46 20.53 26.67
CA GLN A 521 -12.88 20.15 25.37
C GLN A 521 -13.93 20.10 24.26
N SER A 522 -15.14 19.64 24.57
CA SER A 522 -16.24 19.68 23.59
C SER A 522 -16.57 21.11 23.16
N LYS A 523 -16.62 22.05 24.10
CA LYS A 523 -16.82 23.47 23.82
C LYS A 523 -15.70 24.03 22.95
N LYS A 524 -14.43 23.73 23.26
CA LYS A 524 -13.29 24.17 22.44
C LYS A 524 -13.33 23.61 21.03
N LEU A 525 -13.76 22.35 20.85
CA LEU A 525 -13.95 21.76 19.53
C LEU A 525 -15.04 22.49 18.74
N HIS A 526 -16.16 22.78 19.38
CA HIS A 526 -17.26 23.54 18.79
C HIS A 526 -16.84 24.96 18.38
N ASP A 527 -16.24 25.72 19.30
CA ASP A 527 -15.82 27.11 19.05
C ASP A 527 -14.81 27.20 17.89
N ARG A 528 -13.89 26.22 17.83
CA ARG A 528 -12.94 26.11 16.72
C ARG A 528 -13.65 25.81 15.40
N ALA A 529 -14.58 24.87 15.39
CA ALA A 529 -15.39 24.53 14.20
C ALA A 529 -16.16 25.74 13.68
N ALA A 530 -16.85 26.44 14.58
CA ALA A 530 -17.60 27.66 14.29
C ALA A 530 -16.73 28.79 13.70
N GLY A 531 -15.46 28.89 14.15
CA GLY A 531 -14.51 29.84 13.62
C GLY A 531 -14.12 29.60 12.16
N PHE A 532 -14.12 28.36 11.68
CA PHE A 532 -13.82 28.02 10.29
C PHE A 532 -15.08 27.83 9.42
N VAL A 533 -16.18 27.37 10.00
CA VAL A 533 -17.45 27.17 9.31
C VAL A 533 -18.57 27.82 10.13
N PRO A 534 -18.92 29.07 9.85
CA PRO A 534 -19.89 29.86 10.65
C PRO A 534 -21.29 29.22 10.78
N ALA A 535 -21.64 28.30 9.90
CA ALA A 535 -22.90 27.54 10.02
C ALA A 535 -22.98 26.72 11.32
N PHE A 536 -21.86 26.42 11.96
CA PHE A 536 -21.75 25.70 13.23
C PHE A 536 -21.68 26.63 14.46
N ALA A 537 -21.80 27.95 14.28
CA ALA A 537 -21.78 28.91 15.41
C ALA A 537 -22.95 28.77 16.38
N PRO A 538 -24.18 28.39 15.97
CA PRO A 538 -25.25 28.14 16.91
C PRO A 538 -24.90 27.02 17.89
N VAL A 539 -25.08 27.29 19.18
CA VAL A 539 -24.94 26.26 20.22
C VAL A 539 -26.13 25.31 20.10
N PRO A 540 -25.92 23.98 20.09
CA PRO A 540 -27.02 23.02 20.07
C PRO A 540 -27.99 23.20 21.25
N ASP A 541 -29.26 22.93 21.03
CA ASP A 541 -30.29 22.98 22.08
C ASP A 541 -30.03 21.94 23.17
N GLY A 542 -30.31 22.30 24.41
CA GLY A 542 -30.15 21.43 25.57
C GLY A 542 -28.87 21.71 26.37
N SER A 543 -28.95 21.57 27.68
CA SER A 543 -27.84 21.87 28.60
C SER A 543 -26.69 20.88 28.54
N ASP A 544 -26.84 19.72 27.88
CA ASP A 544 -25.89 18.59 27.94
C ASP A 544 -25.23 18.24 26.59
N TRP A 545 -25.33 19.14 25.58
CA TRP A 545 -24.75 18.90 24.26
C TRP A 545 -23.25 18.66 24.29
N THR A 546 -22.53 19.25 25.24
CA THR A 546 -21.08 19.05 25.41
C THR A 546 -20.71 17.63 25.79
N ARG A 547 -21.66 16.83 26.24
CA ARG A 547 -21.49 15.40 26.56
C ARG A 547 -21.86 14.47 25.42
N GLN A 548 -22.43 14.99 24.33
CA GLN A 548 -22.61 14.25 23.07
C GLN A 548 -21.25 14.07 22.39
N ALA A 549 -20.40 13.29 23.00
CA ALA A 549 -19.00 13.16 22.67
C ALA A 549 -18.51 11.72 22.84
N ARG A 550 -17.35 11.41 22.29
CA ARG A 550 -16.71 10.12 22.43
C ARG A 550 -15.22 10.33 22.73
N VAL A 551 -14.72 9.58 23.68
CA VAL A 551 -13.28 9.51 24.02
C VAL A 551 -12.71 8.17 23.58
N ALA A 552 -11.54 8.19 22.96
CA ALA A 552 -10.78 7.01 22.64
C ALA A 552 -9.27 7.29 22.68
N PHE A 553 -8.48 6.22 22.84
CA PHE A 553 -7.04 6.32 22.92
C PHE A 553 -6.38 5.77 21.66
N ARG A 554 -5.75 6.65 20.90
CA ARG A 554 -4.95 6.28 19.74
C ARG A 554 -3.59 5.78 20.21
N THR A 555 -3.06 4.77 19.53
CA THR A 555 -1.66 4.35 19.69
C THR A 555 -0.85 4.86 18.52
N THR A 556 0.21 5.60 18.81
CA THR A 556 1.16 6.11 17.81
C THR A 556 2.59 5.77 18.21
N SER A 557 3.50 5.77 17.26
CA SER A 557 4.94 5.69 17.50
C SER A 557 5.53 7.09 17.65
N ARG A 558 6.76 7.20 18.14
CA ARG A 558 7.48 8.49 18.27
C ARG A 558 7.65 9.24 16.95
N ASP A 559 7.79 8.52 15.83
CA ASP A 559 7.95 9.11 14.50
C ASP A 559 6.64 9.23 13.73
N ARG A 560 5.51 8.88 14.36
CA ARG A 560 4.15 8.95 13.80
C ARG A 560 3.91 8.05 12.57
N LEU A 561 4.80 7.08 12.33
CA LEU A 561 4.62 6.06 11.32
C LEU A 561 4.12 4.76 11.96
N PRO A 562 3.32 3.94 11.29
CA PRO A 562 2.96 2.61 11.76
C PRO A 562 4.18 1.75 12.11
N ILE A 563 3.95 0.72 12.92
CA ILE A 563 4.94 -0.32 13.20
C ILE A 563 4.41 -1.61 12.60
N VAL A 564 5.09 -2.09 11.56
CA VAL A 564 4.71 -3.29 10.79
C VAL A 564 5.95 -4.14 10.51
N GLY A 565 5.89 -5.42 10.83
CA GLY A 565 6.98 -6.34 10.53
C GLY A 565 7.07 -7.53 11.47
N ALA A 566 8.07 -8.38 11.24
CA ALA A 566 8.38 -9.48 12.13
C ALA A 566 8.98 -8.96 13.45
N LEU A 567 8.56 -9.54 14.55
CA LEU A 567 9.23 -9.36 15.85
C LEU A 567 10.28 -10.47 15.96
N LYS A 568 11.52 -10.13 15.63
CA LYS A 568 12.62 -11.09 15.61
C LYS A 568 13.18 -11.27 17.02
N ASP A 569 13.34 -12.53 17.44
CA ASP A 569 14.25 -12.87 18.52
C ASP A 569 15.70 -12.88 17.98
N ALA A 570 16.65 -12.43 18.81
CA ALA A 570 18.06 -12.38 18.42
C ALA A 570 18.68 -13.79 18.19
N ALA A 571 18.08 -14.83 18.77
CA ALA A 571 18.57 -16.20 18.69
C ALA A 571 18.06 -16.97 17.46
N ASP A 572 16.85 -16.68 16.95
CA ASP A 572 16.29 -17.30 15.73
C ASP A 572 15.38 -16.33 14.96
N PRO A 573 15.97 -15.48 14.12
CA PRO A 573 15.23 -14.44 13.42
C PRO A 573 14.18 -14.95 12.40
N GLN A 574 14.30 -16.19 11.91
CA GLN A 574 13.46 -16.70 10.82
C GLN A 574 12.38 -17.67 11.29
N ALA A 575 12.58 -18.36 12.38
CA ALA A 575 11.65 -19.38 12.88
C ALA A 575 10.54 -18.83 13.78
N ASN A 576 10.54 -17.53 14.08
CA ASN A 576 9.70 -16.98 15.13
C ASN A 576 8.21 -16.92 14.78
N GLY A 577 7.81 -16.71 13.52
CA GLY A 577 6.38 -16.62 13.13
C GLY A 577 5.59 -15.52 13.86
N LEU A 578 6.25 -14.60 14.58
CA LEU A 578 5.63 -13.51 15.32
C LEU A 578 5.76 -12.19 14.56
N TYR A 579 4.63 -11.55 14.32
CA TYR A 579 4.53 -10.29 13.60
C TYR A 579 3.76 -9.24 14.40
N ILE A 580 3.91 -7.99 14.00
CA ILE A 580 3.18 -6.87 14.58
C ILE A 580 2.64 -5.94 13.50
N SER A 581 1.43 -5.42 13.73
CA SER A 581 0.79 -4.38 12.92
C SER A 581 0.07 -3.41 13.86
N THR A 582 0.72 -2.30 14.22
CA THR A 582 0.24 -1.38 15.26
C THR A 582 0.65 0.06 15.01
N ALA A 583 0.32 0.94 15.95
CA ALA A 583 0.70 2.36 15.95
C ALA A 583 0.18 3.16 14.74
N LEU A 584 -1.03 2.87 14.25
CA LEU A 584 -1.65 3.58 13.11
C LEU A 584 -1.98 5.05 13.42
N GLY A 585 -1.97 5.44 14.69
CA GLY A 585 -2.20 6.82 15.14
C GLY A 585 -3.57 7.36 14.75
N SER A 586 -3.61 8.59 14.27
CA SER A 586 -4.84 9.27 13.81
C SER A 586 -5.22 8.95 12.36
N ARG A 587 -4.46 8.09 11.67
CA ARG A 587 -4.63 7.77 10.24
C ARG A 587 -4.96 6.29 10.00
N GLY A 588 -5.64 5.68 10.96
CA GLY A 588 -5.97 4.25 10.91
C GLY A 588 -6.71 3.82 9.63
N LEU A 589 -7.61 4.63 9.10
CA LEU A 589 -8.33 4.37 7.85
C LEU A 589 -7.38 4.24 6.65
N VAL A 590 -6.45 5.18 6.52
CA VAL A 590 -5.49 5.21 5.41
C VAL A 590 -4.41 4.14 5.57
N PHE A 591 -3.91 3.94 6.79
CA PHE A 591 -2.79 3.03 7.01
C PHE A 591 -3.18 1.57 7.16
N SER A 592 -4.40 1.26 7.64
CA SER A 592 -4.73 -0.12 8.02
C SER A 592 -4.67 -1.10 6.86
N GLY A 593 -5.22 -0.75 5.70
CA GLY A 593 -5.17 -1.58 4.50
C GLY A 593 -3.74 -1.88 4.07
N LEU A 594 -2.93 -0.83 3.94
CA LEU A 594 -1.50 -0.94 3.60
C LEU A 594 -0.72 -1.80 4.61
N ALA A 595 -0.94 -1.58 5.91
CA ALA A 595 -0.28 -2.34 6.97
C ALA A 595 -0.69 -3.81 6.96
N GLY A 596 -1.98 -4.10 6.70
CA GLY A 596 -2.48 -5.46 6.54
C GLY A 596 -1.88 -6.19 5.35
N GLU A 597 -1.80 -5.52 4.19
CA GLU A 597 -1.16 -6.07 2.99
C GLU A 597 0.32 -6.37 3.23
N LEU A 598 1.08 -5.38 3.70
CA LEU A 598 2.50 -5.55 3.99
C LEU A 598 2.74 -6.68 5.00
N THR A 599 1.90 -6.80 6.04
CA THR A 599 2.01 -7.90 7.00
C THR A 599 1.80 -9.26 6.33
N ALA A 600 0.78 -9.38 5.48
CA ALA A 600 0.51 -10.61 4.74
C ALA A 600 1.60 -10.94 3.71
N GLU A 601 2.13 -9.95 3.01
CA GLU A 601 3.24 -10.11 2.07
C GLU A 601 4.50 -10.64 2.76
N LEU A 602 4.83 -10.10 3.94
CA LEU A 602 5.96 -10.58 4.75
C LEU A 602 5.76 -12.02 5.24
N ILE A 603 4.56 -12.37 5.70
CA ILE A 603 4.21 -13.71 6.19
C ILE A 603 4.25 -14.73 5.06
N LEU A 604 3.76 -14.37 3.88
CA LEU A 604 3.60 -15.27 2.74
C LEU A 604 4.79 -15.25 1.77
N GLY A 605 5.83 -14.46 2.06
CA GLY A 605 6.99 -14.32 1.18
C GLY A 605 6.59 -13.83 -0.21
N ARG A 606 5.86 -12.73 -0.29
CA ARG A 606 5.47 -12.08 -1.55
C ARG A 606 6.30 -10.83 -1.84
N ALA A 607 6.29 -10.39 -3.08
CA ALA A 607 6.82 -9.08 -3.43
C ALA A 607 6.04 -7.99 -2.69
N GLN A 608 6.76 -7.04 -2.08
CA GLN A 608 6.13 -5.99 -1.27
C GLN A 608 5.51 -4.92 -2.17
N SER A 609 4.29 -4.51 -1.83
CA SER A 609 3.52 -3.49 -2.57
C SER A 609 3.90 -2.04 -2.24
N ILE A 610 4.99 -1.87 -1.51
CA ILE A 610 5.59 -0.56 -1.23
C ILE A 610 7.10 -0.65 -1.39
N GLU A 611 7.72 0.49 -1.61
CA GLU A 611 9.16 0.62 -1.76
C GLU A 611 9.92 0.14 -0.52
N GLY A 612 11.08 -0.46 -0.72
CA GLY A 612 11.94 -0.99 0.34
C GLY A 612 12.31 0.05 1.40
N SER A 613 12.53 1.30 1.00
CA SER A 613 12.78 2.42 1.92
C SER A 613 11.56 2.73 2.80
N LEU A 614 10.34 2.65 2.27
CA LEU A 614 9.10 2.82 3.03
C LEU A 614 8.86 1.62 3.96
N SER A 615 9.05 0.40 3.47
CA SER A 615 8.97 -0.81 4.28
C SER A 615 9.95 -0.77 5.46
N ALA A 616 11.20 -0.39 5.21
CA ALA A 616 12.22 -0.22 6.25
C ALA A 616 11.84 0.84 7.30
N ALA A 617 11.14 1.91 6.86
CA ALA A 617 10.63 2.94 7.77
C ALA A 617 9.47 2.47 8.67
N LEU A 618 8.86 1.33 8.38
CA LEU A 618 7.78 0.73 9.19
C LEU A 618 8.27 -0.37 10.13
N LYS A 619 9.44 -0.98 9.88
CA LYS A 619 9.96 -2.11 10.67
C LYS A 619 10.13 -1.75 12.16
N PRO A 620 9.83 -2.69 13.09
CA PRO A 620 10.07 -2.48 14.53
C PRO A 620 11.52 -2.11 14.85
N GLU A 621 12.49 -2.73 14.19
CA GLU A 621 13.93 -2.55 14.43
C GLU A 621 14.44 -1.14 14.08
N ARG A 622 13.69 -0.34 13.33
CA ARG A 622 14.09 1.03 12.96
C ARG A 622 14.46 1.91 14.17
N PHE A 623 13.82 1.68 15.31
CA PHE A 623 14.10 2.44 16.53
C PHE A 623 15.45 2.05 17.14
N VAL A 624 15.76 0.74 17.19
CA VAL A 624 17.04 0.23 17.67
C VAL A 624 18.19 0.70 16.77
N LEU A 625 17.99 0.64 15.44
CA LEU A 625 18.98 1.09 14.46
C LEU A 625 19.25 2.60 14.58
N ARG A 626 18.20 3.40 14.77
CA ARG A 626 18.33 4.87 14.99
C ARG A 626 19.08 5.18 16.29
N ALA A 627 18.78 4.44 17.38
CA ALA A 627 19.48 4.60 18.65
C ALA A 627 20.98 4.27 18.51
N LYS A 628 21.31 3.16 17.85
CA LYS A 628 22.70 2.77 17.55
C LYS A 628 23.43 3.82 16.72
N LYS A 629 22.83 4.33 15.64
CA LYS A 629 23.41 5.39 14.81
C LYS A 629 23.65 6.67 15.61
N LYS A 630 22.70 7.06 16.47
CA LYS A 630 22.82 8.25 17.32
C LYS A 630 23.96 8.10 18.35
N ALA A 631 24.07 6.92 18.96
CA ALA A 631 25.16 6.60 19.89
C ALA A 631 26.53 6.60 19.20
N ALA A 632 26.63 6.04 18.00
CA ALA A 632 27.87 6.04 17.20
C ALA A 632 28.29 7.46 16.80
N ALA A 633 27.33 8.29 16.36
CA ALA A 633 27.58 9.70 16.03
C ALA A 633 28.04 10.51 17.26
N ALA A 634 27.45 10.26 18.43
CA ALA A 634 27.86 10.90 19.68
C ALA A 634 29.30 10.50 20.09
N ARG A 635 29.64 9.22 19.94
CA ARG A 635 31.04 8.71 20.18
C ARG A 635 32.02 9.37 19.22
N ALA A 636 31.69 9.46 17.93
CA ALA A 636 32.56 10.08 16.92
C ALA A 636 32.79 11.59 17.21
N ARG A 637 31.73 12.32 17.63
CA ARG A 637 31.85 13.73 18.06
C ARG A 637 32.72 13.87 19.30
N LYS A 638 32.63 12.95 20.27
CA LYS A 638 33.46 12.97 21.49
C LYS A 638 34.95 12.70 21.18
N HIS A 639 35.24 11.81 20.21
CA HIS A 639 36.60 11.56 19.71
C HIS A 639 37.22 12.77 18.99
N ARG A 640 36.41 13.47 18.16
CA ARG A 640 36.88 14.69 17.45
C ARG A 640 37.14 15.90 18.39
N ARG A 641 36.53 15.92 19.59
CA ARG A 641 36.68 16.95 20.60
C ARG A 641 37.79 16.69 21.62
N ARG A 642 38.49 15.56 21.60
CA ARG A 642 39.69 15.36 22.39
C ARG A 642 40.81 16.21 21.79
N PRO A 643 41.41 17.14 22.56
CA PRO A 643 42.56 17.89 22.08
C PRO A 643 43.67 16.91 21.72
N LYS A 644 44.32 17.12 20.58
CA LYS A 644 45.59 16.47 20.29
C LYS A 644 46.54 17.00 21.34
N THR A 645 46.79 16.25 22.40
CA THR A 645 47.95 16.51 23.27
C THR A 645 49.16 16.23 22.41
N GLY A 646 49.84 17.33 22.01
CA GLY A 646 51.14 17.31 21.38
C GLY A 646 52.23 16.97 22.39
#